data_aabb002dfbd016212490fdda9763954f
#
_entry.id   aabb002dfbd016212490fdda9763954f
#
_cell.length_a   1.000
_cell.length_b   1.000
_cell.length_c   1.000
_cell.angle_alpha   90.00
_cell.angle_beta   90.00
_cell.angle_gamma   90.00
#
_symmetry.space_group_name_H-M   'P 1'
#
loop_
_entity.id
_entity.type
_entity.pdbx_description
1 polymer ?
#
loop_
_entity_poly.entity_id
_entity_poly.type
_entity_poly.pdbx_seq_one_letter_code
_entity_poly.pdbx_strand_id
1 'polypeptide(L)'
;MGVLNENSIMGSAAAAGGEGYQIERSLKFYGAIPHLAKASNFQPTSPYTVSVWVKRASLDLGRTQFLWRINSADCLYFTTSSTLSWERRPTTLTTTGIYRDTANWYHIVCKSESGAMYLYVNGSLVSSNTSTTANPYTSGAMNIGGNAPTPASNTCLDGYLAEFHWVQGTALGPESFGEFDSKWGHWKPIEYEGGHGSEGFYIPFSGSSTKHSLTAVGSAVHSTAQQKIGASSIYIPGAAERVEASAPSIDFAFGTGDFTIEGWLYWTTVATDKTWIVNRESNSSNAWYIGMDTSYYIAMATGNAVILNSNTAMNAYHNQWVHIAFTRQSGTLRVYINGVQKNSAASTHNFSLTNKIKLGGGDTQGAGSMAGYQDEVRISKNCRYPDGTTFTPSTTAFAEDSDTILLVHSDTSNNSTTFVDSSGTTGDLGSDMSANSNNFNRPSSGSMDSTHIMHDTPTNNFAKFHKAHKDAQNNDNSYLDGDLQLGGGGGTSWRESFADFEVPKTGKWYMEFRHLGGYAHIGLMSSPYAVNTGDTIQTGHVWYDYDTQQTGGTIFYNNSNQASSVGAGSGEVYAISVNEGVVKMYKSNSVVHTYSQNLSNAGEHPVHPIVQTYGTAEWRVNFGQGDMDAMGAKAPDANGYGSFYYTPPADHLALCSKNLPEPTIVPTKHFDTVLYTGDGGSDRTITTNLSAVDLVWVKVRSGSEDHRIADTVRGGNKHLKSNDNSAESTGTTIIKSFSGATFNVGSDGSVNGNGSNYVAWNWKMNGSGSSNSNGSTTSTVSANTSAGQSIVTYSGSSGNDTVGHGLSQAPNLVIVKSRANADQWRVGSIQNIAGTTMDFTDYLKLNATTDLTDESTTWNDTAPTSTVFSVGSDSATNHPGYTYVAYCFHSVEGYSKIGSYYGNGSADGTFIYMGFKPAWIMLKSMDTSYSSWLVTDNKLNPTNDGAGTNLWAEDSSAENPNSYGYDFLSNGFKLRATSSNLNNTSKFLYIAFAEQPFKYSNAR
;
A
#
# COMPACT_ATOMS: atom_id res chain seq x y z
N MET A 1 -31.56 11.88 -24.36
CA MET A 1 -30.50 12.87 -24.47
C MET A 1 -30.11 13.21 -23.05
N GLY A 2 -29.13 12.49 -22.54
CA GLY A 2 -28.54 12.74 -21.23
C GLY A 2 -27.41 13.75 -21.37
N VAL A 3 -27.46 14.80 -20.58
CA VAL A 3 -26.41 15.81 -20.49
C VAL A 3 -25.22 15.16 -19.79
N LEU A 4 -24.12 15.02 -20.48
CA LEU A 4 -22.84 14.64 -19.90
C LEU A 4 -22.38 15.81 -19.01
N ASN A 5 -22.13 15.52 -17.76
CA ASN A 5 -21.61 16.50 -16.80
C ASN A 5 -20.11 16.71 -17.09
N GLU A 6 -19.72 17.93 -17.42
CA GLU A 6 -18.39 18.31 -17.91
C GLU A 6 -17.29 18.35 -16.82
N ASN A 7 -17.53 17.78 -15.64
CA ASN A 7 -16.56 17.78 -14.56
C ASN A 7 -15.61 16.55 -14.50
N SER A 8 -15.59 15.72 -15.52
CA SER A 8 -14.74 14.51 -15.55
C SER A 8 -13.54 14.59 -16.51
N ILE A 9 -13.09 15.78 -16.89
CA ILE A 9 -11.90 15.94 -17.74
C ILE A 9 -10.90 16.86 -17.05
N MET A 10 -10.32 16.40 -15.97
CA MET A 10 -9.08 16.96 -15.43
C MET A 10 -8.31 15.83 -14.75
N GLY A 11 -7.62 15.06 -15.51
CA GLY A 11 -6.75 14.03 -14.96
C GLY A 11 -6.10 13.23 -16.06
N SER A 12 -4.83 13.32 -16.11
CA SER A 12 -3.88 12.39 -16.73
C SER A 12 -4.01 12.12 -18.22
N ALA A 13 -2.92 12.33 -18.91
CA ALA A 13 -2.65 11.73 -20.21
C ALA A 13 -2.97 10.23 -20.15
N ALA A 14 -3.92 9.81 -20.98
CA ALA A 14 -4.40 8.44 -21.03
C ALA A 14 -3.28 7.46 -21.37
N ALA A 15 -2.89 6.65 -20.41
CA ALA A 15 -2.49 5.30 -20.72
C ALA A 15 -3.76 4.51 -21.04
N ALA A 16 -3.80 3.87 -22.18
CA ALA A 16 -4.94 3.11 -22.66
C ALA A 16 -5.19 1.87 -21.77
N GLY A 17 -6.22 1.97 -20.91
CA GLY A 17 -6.68 0.91 -20.02
C GLY A 17 -7.38 1.56 -18.84
N GLY A 18 -8.72 1.68 -18.86
CA GLY A 18 -9.51 2.43 -17.87
C GLY A 18 -9.19 2.03 -16.44
N GLU A 19 -8.30 2.77 -15.78
CA GLU A 19 -8.15 2.72 -14.33
C GLU A 19 -9.43 3.31 -13.73
N GLY A 20 -10.08 2.56 -12.82
CA GLY A 20 -11.25 3.02 -12.08
C GLY A 20 -10.92 4.22 -11.18
N TYR A 21 -11.84 4.59 -10.31
CA TYR A 21 -11.67 5.69 -9.36
C TYR A 21 -10.33 5.61 -8.61
N GLN A 22 -9.60 6.73 -8.55
CA GLN A 22 -8.28 6.84 -7.93
C GLN A 22 -8.32 7.75 -6.72
N ILE A 23 -7.77 7.28 -5.62
CA ILE A 23 -7.53 8.10 -4.42
C ILE A 23 -6.12 8.66 -4.51
N GLU A 24 -6.01 9.99 -4.60
CA GLU A 24 -4.76 10.68 -4.88
C GLU A 24 -3.87 10.82 -3.65
N ARG A 25 -4.47 10.99 -2.46
CA ARG A 25 -3.74 11.30 -1.23
C ARG A 25 -4.34 10.61 -0.01
N SER A 26 -3.51 10.50 1.01
CA SER A 26 -3.92 10.16 2.37
C SER A 26 -3.29 11.12 3.37
N LEU A 27 -3.82 11.12 4.58
CA LEU A 27 -3.27 11.87 5.71
C LEU A 27 -2.63 10.92 6.72
N LYS A 28 -1.36 11.16 7.02
CA LYS A 28 -0.59 10.43 8.03
C LYS A 28 -0.83 11.00 9.43
N PHE A 29 -1.12 10.13 10.37
CA PHE A 29 -1.25 10.42 11.79
C PHE A 29 -0.17 9.67 12.57
N TYR A 30 0.55 10.35 13.46
CA TYR A 30 1.54 9.71 14.32
C TYR A 30 1.79 10.53 15.59
N GLY A 31 2.23 9.85 16.65
CA GLY A 31 2.60 10.54 17.89
C GLY A 31 1.43 10.82 18.82
N ALA A 32 1.58 11.81 19.69
CA ALA A 32 0.66 12.04 20.81
C ALA A 32 -0.51 12.99 20.53
N ILE A 33 -0.47 13.77 19.45
CA ILE A 33 -1.36 14.94 19.30
C ILE A 33 -2.04 15.08 17.93
N PRO A 34 -1.61 14.46 16.81
CA PRO A 34 -2.18 14.76 15.50
C PRO A 34 -3.62 14.29 15.39
N HIS A 35 -4.53 15.24 15.19
CA HIS A 35 -5.93 15.01 14.87
C HIS A 35 -6.48 16.23 14.12
N LEU A 36 -7.56 16.04 13.39
CA LEU A 36 -8.35 17.13 12.85
C LEU A 36 -9.57 17.35 13.74
N ALA A 37 -9.90 18.60 14.02
CA ALA A 37 -10.98 18.96 14.91
C ALA A 37 -12.00 19.91 14.25
N LYS A 38 -13.28 19.60 14.35
CA LYS A 38 -14.39 20.52 14.04
C LYS A 38 -14.78 21.25 15.32
N ALA A 39 -14.51 22.54 15.36
CA ALA A 39 -14.74 23.36 16.55
C ALA A 39 -16.24 23.69 16.80
N SER A 40 -17.07 23.61 15.76
CA SER A 40 -18.53 23.84 15.88
C SER A 40 -19.24 22.58 16.38
N ASN A 41 -20.35 22.78 17.05
CA ASN A 41 -21.22 21.68 17.47
C ASN A 41 -21.65 20.82 16.29
N PHE A 42 -21.10 19.62 16.20
CA PHE A 42 -21.53 18.58 15.27
C PHE A 42 -22.58 17.71 15.93
N GLN A 43 -23.73 17.55 15.28
CA GLN A 43 -24.86 16.79 15.83
C GLN A 43 -25.33 15.74 14.81
N PRO A 44 -24.76 14.54 14.83
CA PRO A 44 -25.25 13.49 13.96
C PRO A 44 -26.67 13.08 14.36
N THR A 45 -27.52 12.89 13.37
CA THR A 45 -28.86 12.32 13.57
C THR A 45 -28.97 11.06 12.71
N SER A 46 -29.52 9.99 13.28
CA SER A 46 -29.80 8.77 12.51
C SER A 46 -30.97 9.02 11.54
N PRO A 47 -30.88 8.47 10.29
CA PRO A 47 -29.81 7.62 9.77
C PRO A 47 -28.57 8.42 9.36
N TYR A 48 -27.40 7.76 9.41
CA TYR A 48 -26.16 8.29 8.85
C TYR A 48 -25.21 7.15 8.47
N THR A 49 -24.25 7.46 7.60
CA THR A 49 -23.17 6.53 7.20
C THR A 49 -21.82 7.22 7.35
N VAL A 50 -20.83 6.49 7.87
CA VAL A 50 -19.43 6.92 7.85
C VAL A 50 -18.64 5.91 7.04
N SER A 51 -17.85 6.38 6.09
CA SER A 51 -16.94 5.56 5.27
C SER A 51 -15.53 6.14 5.34
N VAL A 52 -14.53 5.29 5.57
CA VAL A 52 -13.13 5.70 5.63
C VAL A 52 -12.20 4.56 5.27
N TRP A 53 -11.14 4.87 4.54
CA TRP A 53 -10.00 3.97 4.35
C TRP A 53 -8.94 4.23 5.40
N VAL A 54 -8.38 3.15 5.98
CA VAL A 54 -7.33 3.23 7.00
C VAL A 54 -6.22 2.22 6.73
N LYS A 55 -4.97 2.66 6.84
CA LYS A 55 -3.77 1.82 6.90
C LYS A 55 -3.15 2.01 8.28
N ARG A 56 -2.97 0.93 9.01
CA ARG A 56 -2.38 0.97 10.34
C ARG A 56 -0.85 1.00 10.24
N ALA A 57 -0.22 1.63 11.21
CA ALA A 57 1.21 1.57 11.43
C ALA A 57 1.50 0.80 12.72
N SER A 58 1.83 1.46 13.81
CA SER A 58 2.14 0.79 15.07
C SER A 58 0.93 0.10 15.69
N LEU A 59 1.09 -1.17 16.10
CA LEU A 59 0.04 -1.99 16.72
C LEU A 59 0.12 -2.04 18.26
N ASP A 60 1.34 -2.09 18.80
CA ASP A 60 1.58 -2.38 20.23
C ASP A 60 1.73 -1.11 21.07
N LEU A 61 0.82 -0.18 20.92
CA LEU A 61 0.87 1.09 21.64
C LEU A 61 0.32 1.01 23.07
N GLY A 62 -0.25 -0.16 23.46
CA GLY A 62 -0.90 -0.32 24.76
C GLY A 62 -2.09 0.63 24.98
N ARG A 63 -2.63 1.20 23.89
CA ARG A 63 -3.67 2.24 23.90
C ARG A 63 -4.69 2.04 22.79
N THR A 64 -5.87 2.59 23.00
CA THR A 64 -6.94 2.70 21.99
C THR A 64 -6.53 3.71 20.92
N GLN A 65 -6.81 3.41 19.64
CA GLN A 65 -6.50 4.29 18.51
C GLN A 65 -7.81 4.72 17.83
N PHE A 66 -8.19 5.99 18.00
CA PHE A 66 -9.43 6.53 17.43
C PHE A 66 -9.27 6.92 15.97
N LEU A 67 -10.17 6.42 15.12
CA LEU A 67 -10.32 6.89 13.75
C LEU A 67 -11.14 8.17 13.72
N TRP A 68 -12.23 8.19 14.50
CA TRP A 68 -13.01 9.40 14.75
C TRP A 68 -13.75 9.31 16.08
N ARG A 69 -14.10 10.46 16.62
CA ARG A 69 -14.85 10.59 17.88
C ARG A 69 -15.67 11.87 17.93
N ILE A 70 -16.91 11.77 18.43
CA ILE A 70 -17.77 12.90 18.77
C ILE A 70 -18.03 12.82 20.27
N ASN A 71 -17.46 13.75 21.04
CA ASN A 71 -17.51 13.70 22.51
C ASN A 71 -17.09 12.33 23.06
N SER A 72 -17.78 11.86 24.13
CA SER A 72 -17.60 10.53 24.70
C SER A 72 -18.70 9.55 24.31
N ALA A 73 -19.50 9.87 23.29
CA ALA A 73 -20.77 9.17 23.05
C ALA A 73 -20.82 8.39 21.73
N ASP A 74 -20.07 8.85 20.72
CA ASP A 74 -20.01 8.18 19.42
C ASP A 74 -18.57 8.17 18.92
N CYS A 75 -18.01 7.00 18.66
CA CYS A 75 -16.63 6.87 18.24
C CYS A 75 -16.33 5.52 17.58
N LEU A 76 -15.38 5.54 16.65
CA LEU A 76 -14.80 4.36 16.01
C LEU A 76 -13.32 4.28 16.36
N TYR A 77 -12.87 3.11 16.81
CA TYR A 77 -11.50 2.93 17.27
C TYR A 77 -11.02 1.49 17.21
N PHE A 78 -9.71 1.31 17.08
CA PHE A 78 -9.06 0.04 17.37
C PHE A 78 -8.78 -0.06 18.86
N THR A 79 -9.13 -1.19 19.44
CA THR A 79 -8.86 -1.50 20.86
C THR A 79 -7.39 -1.86 21.08
N THR A 80 -6.98 -1.99 22.33
CA THR A 80 -5.63 -2.45 22.68
C THR A 80 -5.32 -3.87 22.19
N SER A 81 -6.35 -4.69 21.94
CA SER A 81 -6.24 -6.03 21.34
C SER A 81 -6.36 -6.01 19.82
N SER A 82 -6.39 -4.82 19.20
CA SER A 82 -6.53 -4.62 17.75
C SER A 82 -7.86 -5.11 17.16
N THR A 83 -8.90 -5.31 17.95
CA THR A 83 -10.27 -5.43 17.45
C THR A 83 -10.81 -4.05 17.08
N LEU A 84 -11.78 -3.98 16.19
CA LEU A 84 -12.45 -2.73 15.81
C LEU A 84 -13.72 -2.56 16.64
N SER A 85 -13.90 -1.40 17.28
CA SER A 85 -15.09 -1.08 18.07
C SER A 85 -15.72 0.21 17.59
N TRP A 86 -17.04 0.17 17.39
CA TRP A 86 -17.87 1.33 17.14
C TRP A 86 -18.85 1.51 18.30
N GLU A 87 -18.66 2.56 19.07
CA GLU A 87 -19.47 2.91 20.21
C GLU A 87 -20.47 3.99 19.84
N ARG A 88 -21.74 3.73 20.07
CA ARG A 88 -22.86 4.65 19.99
C ARG A 88 -23.71 4.42 21.24
N ARG A 89 -23.42 5.16 22.28
CA ARG A 89 -23.99 4.87 23.61
C ARG A 89 -25.51 4.84 23.62
N PRO A 90 -26.12 3.83 24.28
CA PRO A 90 -25.44 2.84 25.13
C PRO A 90 -24.93 1.60 24.38
N THR A 91 -25.05 1.54 23.05
CA THR A 91 -24.68 0.37 22.25
C THR A 91 -23.23 0.46 21.80
N THR A 92 -22.51 -0.67 21.87
CA THR A 92 -21.16 -0.84 21.29
C THR A 92 -21.16 -2.07 20.40
N LEU A 93 -20.66 -1.93 19.18
CA LEU A 93 -20.31 -3.04 18.32
C LEU A 93 -18.81 -3.27 18.45
N THR A 94 -18.40 -4.50 18.74
CA THR A 94 -16.99 -4.91 18.70
C THR A 94 -16.87 -6.12 17.81
N THR A 95 -15.85 -6.14 16.97
CA THR A 95 -15.59 -7.27 16.07
C THR A 95 -14.92 -8.42 16.82
N THR A 96 -15.13 -9.64 16.35
CA THR A 96 -14.34 -10.80 16.77
C THR A 96 -12.99 -10.83 16.03
N GLY A 97 -12.94 -10.30 14.82
CA GLY A 97 -11.72 -10.18 14.02
C GLY A 97 -10.71 -9.20 14.62
N ILE A 98 -9.44 -9.53 14.49
CA ILE A 98 -8.29 -8.75 14.95
C ILE A 98 -7.58 -8.18 13.73
N TYR A 99 -7.44 -6.87 13.66
CA TYR A 99 -6.94 -6.12 12.50
C TYR A 99 -5.48 -5.72 12.73
N ARG A 100 -4.53 -6.62 12.40
CA ARG A 100 -3.09 -6.44 12.61
C ARG A 100 -2.28 -6.36 11.32
N ASP A 101 -2.92 -6.32 10.17
CA ASP A 101 -2.24 -6.11 8.90
C ASP A 101 -1.91 -4.63 8.74
N THR A 102 -0.63 -4.32 8.73
CA THR A 102 -0.12 -2.96 8.55
C THR A 102 0.42 -2.72 7.14
N ALA A 103 0.50 -3.77 6.31
CA ALA A 103 1.09 -3.68 4.99
C ALA A 103 0.11 -3.14 3.93
N ASN A 104 -1.18 -3.09 4.23
CA ASN A 104 -2.19 -2.66 3.27
C ASN A 104 -3.37 -1.94 3.95
N TRP A 105 -4.34 -1.54 3.17
CA TRP A 105 -5.48 -0.70 3.55
C TRP A 105 -6.72 -1.52 3.91
N TYR A 106 -7.44 -1.06 4.96
CA TYR A 106 -8.79 -1.47 5.30
C TYR A 106 -9.79 -0.41 4.85
N HIS A 107 -10.93 -0.80 4.31
CA HIS A 107 -12.09 0.06 4.16
C HIS A 107 -13.09 -0.22 5.27
N ILE A 108 -13.52 0.79 6.01
CA ILE A 108 -14.45 0.64 7.12
C ILE A 108 -15.69 1.47 6.85
N VAL A 109 -16.88 0.85 6.99
CA VAL A 109 -18.16 1.53 6.86
C VAL A 109 -19.00 1.28 8.11
N CYS A 110 -19.42 2.38 8.75
CA CYS A 110 -20.36 2.40 9.86
C CYS A 110 -21.73 2.88 9.35
N LYS A 111 -22.70 1.98 9.29
CA LYS A 111 -24.07 2.27 8.85
C LYS A 111 -24.99 2.31 10.05
N SER A 112 -25.61 3.48 10.31
CA SER A 112 -26.59 3.71 11.37
C SER A 112 -27.98 3.91 10.79
N GLU A 113 -28.91 3.05 11.18
CA GLU A 113 -30.33 3.16 10.84
C GLU A 113 -31.16 3.39 12.12
N SER A 114 -32.48 3.66 11.96
CA SER A 114 -33.40 3.70 13.11
C SER A 114 -33.44 2.33 13.80
N GLY A 115 -32.90 2.26 15.02
CA GLY A 115 -32.86 1.03 15.83
C GLY A 115 -31.81 0.00 15.43
N ALA A 116 -30.89 0.29 14.48
CA ALA A 116 -29.87 -0.66 14.04
C ALA A 116 -28.53 -0.02 13.74
N MET A 117 -27.47 -0.79 13.94
CA MET A 117 -26.07 -0.47 13.61
C MET A 117 -25.43 -1.64 12.85
N TYR A 118 -24.67 -1.34 11.80
CA TYR A 118 -23.95 -2.32 11.01
C TYR A 118 -22.53 -1.83 10.75
N LEU A 119 -21.55 -2.66 11.04
CA LEU A 119 -20.13 -2.37 10.84
C LEU A 119 -19.57 -3.30 9.75
N TYR A 120 -18.99 -2.70 8.73
CA TYR A 120 -18.40 -3.43 7.60
C TYR A 120 -16.91 -3.16 7.52
N VAL A 121 -16.16 -4.17 7.07
CA VAL A 121 -14.75 -4.07 6.72
C VAL A 121 -14.54 -4.69 5.34
N ASN A 122 -13.90 -3.97 4.43
CA ASN A 122 -13.61 -4.40 3.06
C ASN A 122 -14.86 -4.98 2.37
N GLY A 123 -15.98 -4.27 2.45
CA GLY A 123 -17.26 -4.66 1.86
C GLY A 123 -18.05 -5.73 2.63
N SER A 124 -17.47 -6.37 3.64
CA SER A 124 -18.09 -7.49 4.38
C SER A 124 -18.65 -7.04 5.73
N LEU A 125 -19.86 -7.50 6.09
CA LEU A 125 -20.46 -7.26 7.41
C LEU A 125 -19.68 -8.04 8.48
N VAL A 126 -19.14 -7.32 9.48
CA VAL A 126 -18.31 -7.90 10.55
C VAL A 126 -18.95 -7.83 11.93
N SER A 127 -19.89 -6.92 12.14
CA SER A 127 -20.66 -6.82 13.39
C SER A 127 -21.97 -6.05 13.14
N SER A 128 -23.04 -6.40 13.86
CA SER A 128 -24.32 -5.68 13.77
C SER A 128 -25.13 -5.81 15.07
N ASN A 129 -26.01 -4.83 15.29
CA ASN A 129 -27.02 -4.88 16.33
C ASN A 129 -28.30 -4.23 15.79
N THR A 130 -29.40 -4.97 15.76
CA THR A 130 -30.70 -4.55 15.22
C THR A 130 -31.74 -4.17 16.31
N SER A 131 -31.29 -3.98 17.54
CA SER A 131 -32.13 -3.64 18.68
C SER A 131 -31.55 -2.46 19.46
N THR A 132 -30.97 -1.48 18.77
CA THR A 132 -30.36 -0.30 19.39
C THR A 132 -31.43 0.69 19.84
N THR A 133 -31.39 1.13 21.10
CA THR A 133 -32.15 2.26 21.55
C THR A 133 -31.43 3.54 21.12
N ALA A 134 -31.99 4.23 20.13
CA ALA A 134 -31.44 5.50 19.71
C ALA A 134 -31.56 6.54 20.83
N ASN A 135 -30.46 6.93 21.42
CA ASN A 135 -30.42 8.07 22.29
C ASN A 135 -30.05 9.31 21.43
N PRO A 136 -30.79 10.40 21.44
CA PRO A 136 -30.43 11.59 20.68
C PRO A 136 -29.11 12.13 21.20
N TYR A 137 -28.14 12.30 20.27
CA TYR A 137 -26.82 12.81 20.59
C TYR A 137 -26.87 14.21 21.16
N THR A 138 -26.06 14.47 22.16
CA THR A 138 -25.64 15.80 22.48
C THR A 138 -24.65 16.30 21.44
N SER A 139 -24.90 17.51 20.90
CA SER A 139 -23.95 18.17 20.02
C SER A 139 -22.57 18.29 20.65
N GLY A 140 -21.51 18.17 19.86
CA GLY A 140 -20.16 18.27 20.37
C GLY A 140 -19.09 18.42 19.33
N ALA A 141 -17.86 18.64 19.77
CA ALA A 141 -16.70 18.66 18.90
C ALA A 141 -16.45 17.28 18.31
N MET A 142 -16.23 17.22 16.99
CA MET A 142 -15.82 16.02 16.30
C MET A 142 -14.32 16.06 16.03
N ASN A 143 -13.65 14.94 16.27
CA ASN A 143 -12.22 14.74 15.98
C ASN A 143 -12.03 13.56 15.05
N ILE A 144 -11.09 13.69 14.12
CA ILE A 144 -10.64 12.63 13.21
C ILE A 144 -9.17 12.32 13.53
N GLY A 145 -8.83 11.04 13.65
CA GLY A 145 -7.47 10.55 13.94
C GLY A 145 -7.06 10.63 15.41
N GLY A 146 -7.93 11.11 16.31
CA GLY A 146 -7.55 11.23 17.72
C GLY A 146 -8.67 11.59 18.65
N ASN A 147 -8.31 11.78 19.92
CA ASN A 147 -9.20 12.15 21.01
C ASN A 147 -8.76 13.48 21.64
N ALA A 148 -9.42 14.58 21.28
CA ALA A 148 -9.25 15.87 21.96
C ALA A 148 -10.32 16.08 23.06
N PRO A 149 -10.13 17.02 24.06
CA PRO A 149 -9.26 18.17 23.99
C PRO A 149 -8.03 18.15 24.91
N THR A 150 -7.67 17.05 25.52
CA THR A 150 -6.52 17.03 26.42
C THR A 150 -5.30 16.30 25.82
N PRO A 151 -4.14 16.97 25.70
CA PRO A 151 -2.91 16.38 25.16
C PRO A 151 -2.36 15.18 25.95
N ALA A 152 -2.96 14.86 27.08
CA ALA A 152 -2.50 13.80 27.98
C ALA A 152 -3.01 12.41 27.64
N SER A 153 -3.95 12.25 26.70
CA SER A 153 -4.45 10.94 26.30
C SER A 153 -3.79 10.51 25.00
N ASN A 154 -2.77 9.69 25.10
CA ASN A 154 -2.12 8.94 24.01
C ASN A 154 -3.10 8.03 23.24
N THR A 155 -4.16 8.58 22.63
CA THR A 155 -5.22 7.81 21.96
C THR A 155 -5.36 8.17 20.48
N CYS A 156 -4.36 8.84 19.91
CA CYS A 156 -4.34 9.13 18.48
C CYS A 156 -4.07 7.88 17.67
N LEU A 157 -4.59 7.87 16.45
CA LEU A 157 -4.24 6.90 15.42
C LEU A 157 -2.74 6.97 15.15
N ASP A 158 -2.11 5.84 14.93
CA ASP A 158 -0.81 5.73 14.32
C ASP A 158 -1.01 4.97 12.98
N GLY A 159 -0.97 5.73 11.88
CA GLY A 159 -1.32 5.22 10.57
C GLY A 159 -1.82 6.30 9.62
N TYR A 160 -2.59 5.90 8.64
CA TYR A 160 -3.02 6.75 7.53
C TYR A 160 -4.54 6.66 7.36
N LEU A 161 -5.19 7.76 7.00
CA LEU A 161 -6.59 7.81 6.58
C LEU A 161 -6.70 8.37 5.17
N ALA A 162 -7.64 7.85 4.40
CA ALA A 162 -8.00 8.34 3.08
C ALA A 162 -9.52 8.32 2.90
N GLU A 163 -10.07 9.22 2.09
CA GLU A 163 -11.47 9.24 1.71
C GLU A 163 -12.43 9.16 2.92
N PHE A 164 -12.50 10.22 3.73
CA PHE A 164 -13.40 10.24 4.86
C PHE A 164 -14.75 10.86 4.46
N HIS A 165 -15.80 10.04 4.41
CA HIS A 165 -17.17 10.47 4.16
C HIS A 165 -18.01 10.36 5.41
N TRP A 166 -18.77 11.41 5.70
CA TRP A 166 -19.90 11.39 6.62
C TRP A 166 -21.17 11.77 5.85
N VAL A 167 -22.04 10.81 5.64
CA VAL A 167 -23.32 11.01 4.94
C VAL A 167 -24.44 11.09 5.97
N GLN A 168 -25.01 12.29 6.15
CA GLN A 168 -26.09 12.56 7.09
C GLN A 168 -27.45 12.35 6.44
N GLY A 169 -28.37 11.70 7.13
CA GLY A 169 -29.75 11.51 6.68
C GLY A 169 -29.96 10.24 5.84
N THR A 170 -28.90 9.48 5.54
CA THR A 170 -29.00 8.28 4.70
C THR A 170 -28.16 7.14 5.26
N ALA A 171 -28.74 5.94 5.32
CA ALA A 171 -28.06 4.70 5.72
C ALA A 171 -27.64 3.94 4.48
N LEU A 172 -26.38 4.07 4.09
CA LEU A 172 -25.77 3.45 2.91
C LEU A 172 -24.98 2.21 3.29
N GLY A 173 -24.96 1.21 2.42
CA GLY A 173 -24.08 0.07 2.52
C GLY A 173 -22.67 0.37 1.95
N PRO A 174 -21.71 -0.56 2.13
CA PRO A 174 -20.34 -0.38 1.66
C PRO A 174 -20.24 -0.27 0.12
N GLU A 175 -21.20 -0.84 -0.61
CA GLU A 175 -21.31 -0.79 -2.06
C GLU A 175 -21.47 0.62 -2.64
N SER A 176 -21.77 1.61 -1.80
CA SER A 176 -21.80 3.03 -2.19
C SER A 176 -20.41 3.67 -2.28
N PHE A 177 -19.39 3.03 -1.70
CA PHE A 177 -18.04 3.57 -1.56
C PHE A 177 -16.96 2.62 -2.09
N GLY A 178 -17.34 1.41 -2.49
CA GLY A 178 -16.41 0.42 -2.99
C GLY A 178 -17.13 -0.72 -3.70
N GLU A 179 -16.35 -1.54 -4.38
CA GLU A 179 -16.81 -2.74 -5.07
C GLU A 179 -15.74 -3.83 -5.06
N PHE A 180 -16.15 -5.08 -5.26
CA PHE A 180 -15.19 -6.16 -5.48
C PHE A 180 -14.68 -6.14 -6.92
N ASP A 181 -13.39 -6.13 -7.11
CA ASP A 181 -12.79 -6.25 -8.43
C ASP A 181 -13.16 -7.60 -9.07
N SER A 182 -13.65 -7.56 -10.30
CA SER A 182 -14.17 -8.74 -10.98
C SER A 182 -13.10 -9.75 -11.39
N LYS A 183 -11.83 -9.31 -11.52
CA LYS A 183 -10.71 -10.17 -11.90
C LYS A 183 -10.01 -10.74 -10.68
N TRP A 184 -9.63 -9.85 -9.74
CA TRP A 184 -8.78 -10.20 -8.60
C TRP A 184 -9.54 -10.47 -7.30
N GLY A 185 -10.81 -10.04 -7.23
CA GLY A 185 -11.68 -10.27 -6.09
C GLY A 185 -11.37 -9.41 -4.86
N HIS A 186 -10.44 -8.47 -4.94
CA HIS A 186 -10.17 -7.54 -3.85
C HIS A 186 -11.22 -6.43 -3.81
N TRP A 187 -11.39 -5.82 -2.63
CA TRP A 187 -12.26 -4.67 -2.44
C TRP A 187 -11.53 -3.40 -2.87
N LYS A 188 -12.07 -2.63 -3.79
CA LYS A 188 -11.49 -1.38 -4.31
C LYS A 188 -12.44 -0.21 -4.16
N PRO A 189 -11.95 1.04 -4.06
CA PRO A 189 -12.80 2.22 -3.96
C PRO A 189 -13.55 2.51 -5.25
N ILE A 190 -14.72 3.11 -5.10
CA ILE A 190 -15.47 3.80 -6.15
C ILE A 190 -15.80 5.21 -5.69
N GLU A 191 -16.03 6.12 -6.63
CA GLU A 191 -16.45 7.47 -6.32
C GLU A 191 -17.87 7.47 -5.73
N TYR A 192 -18.06 8.16 -4.61
CA TYR A 192 -19.38 8.40 -4.06
C TYR A 192 -20.01 9.64 -4.68
N GLU A 193 -21.00 9.45 -5.54
CA GLU A 193 -21.68 10.51 -6.28
C GLU A 193 -22.90 11.11 -5.52
N GLY A 194 -23.21 10.61 -4.34
CA GLY A 194 -24.37 11.03 -3.57
C GLY A 194 -24.13 12.30 -2.74
N GLY A 195 -25.21 12.93 -2.29
CA GLY A 195 -25.12 14.07 -1.39
C GLY A 195 -24.79 13.66 0.05
N HIS A 196 -24.07 14.52 0.79
CA HIS A 196 -23.68 14.27 2.17
C HIS A 196 -24.70 14.71 3.22
N GLY A 197 -25.84 15.33 2.81
CA GLY A 197 -26.80 15.93 3.74
C GLY A 197 -26.27 17.22 4.39
N SER A 198 -27.10 17.98 5.10
CA SER A 198 -26.76 19.33 5.59
C SER A 198 -25.62 19.39 6.60
N GLU A 199 -25.44 18.34 7.40
CA GLU A 199 -24.39 18.24 8.42
C GLU A 199 -23.26 17.29 8.00
N GLY A 200 -23.41 16.62 6.85
CA GLY A 200 -22.40 15.70 6.34
C GLY A 200 -21.20 16.41 5.74
N PHE A 201 -20.15 15.64 5.41
CA PHE A 201 -18.92 16.16 4.84
C PHE A 201 -18.13 15.07 4.11
N TYR A 202 -17.21 15.51 3.26
CA TYR A 202 -16.23 14.68 2.57
C TYR A 202 -14.84 15.28 2.67
N ILE A 203 -13.88 14.52 3.19
CA ILE A 203 -12.49 14.92 3.30
C ILE A 203 -11.62 13.92 2.52
N PRO A 204 -11.12 14.29 1.34
CA PRO A 204 -10.25 13.44 0.52
C PRO A 204 -8.82 13.36 1.04
N PHE A 205 -8.43 14.21 2.01
CA PHE A 205 -7.05 14.38 2.49
C PHE A 205 -6.03 14.69 1.36
N SER A 206 -6.53 15.20 0.26
CA SER A 206 -5.72 15.47 -0.93
C SER A 206 -4.71 16.60 -0.72
N GLY A 207 -4.81 17.33 0.39
CA GLY A 207 -4.10 18.60 0.57
C GLY A 207 -4.51 19.63 -0.49
N SER A 208 -5.36 19.23 -1.40
CA SER A 208 -6.04 20.08 -2.33
C SER A 208 -6.97 20.98 -1.54
N SER A 209 -6.46 22.15 -1.36
CA SER A 209 -7.02 23.37 -0.88
C SER A 209 -8.53 23.39 -0.66
N THR A 210 -8.91 24.03 0.37
CA THR A 210 -9.80 25.18 0.12
C THR A 210 -9.11 26.05 -0.94
N LYS A 211 -9.44 25.84 -2.21
CA LYS A 211 -9.32 26.88 -3.23
C LYS A 211 -9.76 28.15 -2.53
N HIS A 212 -8.96 29.20 -2.59
CA HIS A 212 -9.35 30.42 -1.89
C HIS A 212 -10.72 30.81 -2.41
N SER A 213 -11.71 30.89 -1.53
CA SER A 213 -13.02 31.37 -1.93
C SER A 213 -12.86 32.82 -2.40
N LEU A 214 -13.09 33.07 -3.67
CA LEU A 214 -12.91 34.35 -4.30
C LEU A 214 -14.25 35.04 -4.47
N THR A 215 -14.33 36.32 -4.09
CA THR A 215 -15.54 37.11 -4.16
C THR A 215 -15.30 38.35 -5.01
N ALA A 216 -16.24 38.63 -5.91
CA ALA A 216 -16.26 39.89 -6.64
C ALA A 216 -16.62 41.03 -5.71
N VAL A 217 -15.91 42.16 -5.77
CA VAL A 217 -16.20 43.38 -5.06
C VAL A 217 -16.48 44.47 -6.09
N GLY A 218 -17.61 45.15 -5.94
CA GLY A 218 -18.08 46.13 -6.90
C GLY A 218 -18.53 45.50 -8.22
N SER A 219 -18.06 45.99 -9.33
CA SER A 219 -18.44 45.55 -10.68
C SER A 219 -17.41 44.67 -11.35
N ALA A 220 -16.56 44.00 -10.58
CA ALA A 220 -15.62 43.00 -11.12
C ALA A 220 -16.39 41.78 -11.64
N VAL A 221 -16.13 41.38 -12.89
CA VAL A 221 -16.86 40.28 -13.54
C VAL A 221 -15.93 39.52 -14.49
N HIS A 222 -16.36 38.34 -14.91
CA HIS A 222 -15.76 37.69 -16.11
C HIS A 222 -16.22 38.41 -17.37
N SER A 223 -15.33 38.56 -18.33
CA SER A 223 -15.62 39.24 -19.62
C SER A 223 -15.06 38.48 -20.80
N THR A 224 -15.88 38.32 -21.80
CA THR A 224 -15.51 37.80 -23.12
C THR A 224 -15.08 38.87 -24.10
N ALA A 225 -15.06 40.17 -23.69
CA ALA A 225 -14.69 41.27 -24.53
C ALA A 225 -13.17 41.30 -24.85
N GLN A 226 -12.35 40.84 -23.93
CA GLN A 226 -10.91 40.63 -24.09
C GLN A 226 -10.55 39.36 -23.32
N GLN A 227 -9.90 38.42 -23.96
CA GLN A 227 -9.32 37.23 -23.36
C GLN A 227 -7.95 36.95 -23.96
N LYS A 228 -7.03 36.41 -23.18
CA LYS A 228 -5.70 36.00 -23.67
C LYS A 228 -5.64 34.51 -23.91
N ILE A 229 -6.21 33.74 -22.99
CA ILE A 229 -6.24 32.27 -22.97
C ILE A 229 -7.67 31.88 -22.58
N GLY A 230 -8.20 30.80 -23.13
CA GLY A 230 -9.51 30.29 -22.75
C GLY A 230 -10.70 31.12 -23.26
N ALA A 231 -11.79 31.14 -22.50
CA ALA A 231 -13.09 31.66 -22.94
C ALA A 231 -13.37 33.09 -22.46
N SER A 232 -12.77 33.55 -21.37
CA SER A 232 -13.00 34.88 -20.79
C SER A 232 -11.80 35.32 -19.96
N SER A 233 -11.82 36.55 -19.45
CA SER A 233 -10.84 37.08 -18.51
C SER A 233 -11.50 37.80 -17.37
N ILE A 234 -10.79 38.17 -16.31
CA ILE A 234 -11.27 38.99 -15.19
C ILE A 234 -11.30 40.44 -15.67
N TYR A 235 -12.47 41.07 -15.69
CA TYR A 235 -12.59 42.50 -16.01
C TYR A 235 -12.72 43.30 -14.71
N ILE A 236 -11.84 44.29 -14.54
CA ILE A 236 -11.83 45.25 -13.45
C ILE A 236 -12.11 46.64 -14.06
N PRO A 237 -13.27 47.24 -13.82
CA PRO A 237 -13.58 48.56 -14.42
C PRO A 237 -12.72 49.72 -13.90
N GLY A 238 -12.09 49.59 -12.77
CA GLY A 238 -11.32 50.61 -12.08
C GLY A 238 -11.90 50.97 -10.69
N ALA A 239 -11.51 52.14 -10.19
CA ALA A 239 -11.90 52.60 -8.83
C ALA A 239 -11.50 51.66 -7.71
N ALA A 240 -12.47 50.99 -7.03
CA ALA A 240 -12.24 50.08 -5.92
C ALA A 240 -12.64 48.62 -6.24
N GLU A 241 -12.97 48.36 -7.48
CA GLU A 241 -13.39 47.04 -7.95
C GLU A 241 -12.24 46.06 -7.92
N ARG A 242 -12.50 44.82 -7.51
CA ARG A 242 -11.51 43.74 -7.39
C ARG A 242 -12.17 42.39 -7.23
N VAL A 243 -11.36 41.37 -7.36
CA VAL A 243 -11.65 40.01 -6.87
C VAL A 243 -10.82 39.78 -5.61
N GLU A 244 -11.41 39.41 -4.50
CA GLU A 244 -10.67 39.18 -3.26
C GLU A 244 -10.97 37.85 -2.62
N ALA A 245 -9.99 37.29 -1.92
CA ALA A 245 -10.19 36.11 -1.08
C ALA A 245 -11.14 36.45 0.09
N SER A 246 -12.07 35.56 0.39
CA SER A 246 -13.05 35.75 1.47
C SER A 246 -12.39 35.85 2.85
N ALA A 247 -11.23 35.20 3.06
CA ALA A 247 -10.46 35.19 4.29
C ALA A 247 -8.97 35.46 4.07
N PRO A 248 -8.25 36.00 5.08
CA PRO A 248 -6.79 36.01 5.09
C PRO A 248 -6.20 34.60 5.02
N SER A 249 -5.07 34.43 4.29
CA SER A 249 -4.38 33.15 4.20
C SER A 249 -2.87 33.29 4.44
N ILE A 250 -2.30 32.35 5.18
CA ILE A 250 -0.85 32.19 5.38
C ILE A 250 -0.12 31.86 4.07
N ASP A 251 -0.84 31.38 3.07
CA ASP A 251 -0.26 31.01 1.77
C ASP A 251 0.44 32.16 1.07
N PHE A 252 -0.08 33.37 1.25
CA PHE A 252 0.51 34.59 0.66
C PHE A 252 1.60 35.24 1.53
N ALA A 253 1.95 34.62 2.63
CA ALA A 253 3.05 35.02 3.50
C ALA A 253 4.34 34.26 3.11
N PHE A 254 5.06 34.75 2.11
CA PHE A 254 6.25 34.07 1.56
C PHE A 254 7.45 34.05 2.52
N GLY A 255 7.43 34.80 3.63
CA GLY A 255 8.58 34.93 4.48
C GLY A 255 9.80 35.49 3.73
N THR A 256 10.95 34.85 3.89
CA THR A 256 12.15 35.08 3.09
C THR A 256 12.33 34.05 1.97
N GLY A 257 11.32 33.16 1.74
CA GLY A 257 11.34 32.08 0.73
C GLY A 257 11.19 32.56 -0.70
N ASP A 258 11.39 31.64 -1.62
CA ASP A 258 11.23 31.87 -3.05
C ASP A 258 9.76 31.94 -3.44
N PHE A 259 9.44 32.65 -4.51
CA PHE A 259 8.08 32.75 -5.03
C PHE A 259 8.07 33.16 -6.51
N THR A 260 6.92 32.96 -7.15
CA THR A 260 6.56 33.54 -8.46
C THR A 260 5.16 34.10 -8.38
N ILE A 261 4.95 35.32 -8.87
CA ILE A 261 3.65 35.97 -9.05
C ILE A 261 3.59 36.38 -10.51
N GLU A 262 2.66 35.85 -11.28
CA GLU A 262 2.58 36.07 -12.72
C GLU A 262 1.13 36.11 -13.24
N GLY A 263 0.96 36.67 -14.43
CA GLY A 263 -0.30 36.71 -15.14
C GLY A 263 -0.26 37.54 -16.41
N TRP A 264 -1.28 37.39 -17.21
CA TRP A 264 -1.50 38.22 -18.37
C TRP A 264 -2.37 39.44 -18.01
N LEU A 265 -1.94 40.64 -18.43
CA LEU A 265 -2.59 41.92 -18.13
C LEU A 265 -2.88 42.70 -19.39
N TYR A 266 -4.04 43.38 -19.41
CA TYR A 266 -4.45 44.25 -20.48
C TYR A 266 -4.99 45.56 -19.87
N TRP A 267 -4.21 46.64 -19.86
CA TRP A 267 -4.63 47.90 -19.30
C TRP A 267 -5.47 48.71 -20.30
N THR A 268 -6.70 49.06 -19.91
CA THR A 268 -7.50 50.05 -20.65
C THR A 268 -7.17 51.47 -20.24
N THR A 269 -6.53 51.67 -19.10
CA THR A 269 -6.01 52.92 -18.59
C THR A 269 -4.70 52.68 -17.86
N VAL A 270 -3.63 53.30 -18.28
CA VAL A 270 -2.35 53.29 -17.58
C VAL A 270 -2.25 54.55 -16.72
N ALA A 271 -2.25 54.41 -15.42
CA ALA A 271 -2.16 55.51 -14.48
C ALA A 271 -1.28 55.11 -13.28
N THR A 272 -0.66 56.12 -12.64
CA THR A 272 0.11 55.92 -11.41
C THR A 272 -0.77 55.52 -10.24
N ASP A 273 -0.16 54.90 -9.24
CA ASP A 273 -0.84 54.46 -8.00
C ASP A 273 -2.02 53.50 -8.26
N LYS A 274 -1.90 52.64 -9.28
CA LYS A 274 -2.87 51.60 -9.58
C LYS A 274 -2.23 50.24 -9.28
N THR A 275 -2.96 49.41 -8.54
CA THR A 275 -2.49 48.11 -8.09
C THR A 275 -3.10 46.97 -8.90
N TRP A 276 -2.31 45.94 -9.16
CA TRP A 276 -2.68 44.70 -9.82
C TRP A 276 -3.01 43.62 -8.80
N ILE A 277 -2.06 43.26 -7.93
CA ILE A 277 -2.24 42.27 -6.87
C ILE A 277 -1.80 42.88 -5.54
N VAL A 278 -2.58 42.63 -4.48
CA VAL A 278 -2.36 43.23 -3.16
C VAL A 278 -2.51 42.18 -2.07
N ASN A 279 -1.47 42.04 -1.24
CA ASN A 279 -1.50 41.38 0.07
C ASN A 279 -1.20 42.41 1.16
N ARG A 280 -2.04 43.41 1.27
CA ARG A 280 -1.83 44.54 2.20
C ARG A 280 -3.15 45.04 2.79
N GLU A 281 -3.21 45.18 4.13
CA GLU A 281 -4.29 45.82 4.88
C GLU A 281 -3.75 47.04 5.68
N SER A 282 -2.43 47.18 5.79
CA SER A 282 -1.74 48.27 6.48
C SER A 282 -0.40 48.58 5.83
N ASN A 283 0.20 49.75 6.10
CA ASN A 283 1.54 50.14 5.60
C ASN A 283 2.68 49.40 6.32
N SER A 284 2.56 48.10 6.50
CA SER A 284 3.60 47.28 7.09
C SER A 284 4.69 46.94 6.07
N SER A 285 5.95 46.97 6.49
CA SER A 285 7.09 46.53 5.68
C SER A 285 7.09 45.02 5.38
N ASN A 286 6.22 44.24 6.06
CA ASN A 286 6.04 42.80 5.87
C ASN A 286 4.88 42.45 4.91
N ALA A 287 4.11 43.48 4.50
CA ALA A 287 3.09 43.36 3.47
C ALA A 287 3.68 43.58 2.09
N TRP A 288 3.02 43.09 1.04
CA TRP A 288 3.46 43.31 -0.34
C TRP A 288 2.31 43.66 -1.27
N TYR A 289 2.62 44.38 -2.32
CA TYR A 289 1.71 44.62 -3.44
C TYR A 289 2.47 44.85 -4.72
N ILE A 290 1.81 44.64 -5.85
CA ILE A 290 2.33 44.93 -7.20
C ILE A 290 1.39 45.93 -7.87
N GLY A 291 1.98 46.98 -8.41
CA GLY A 291 1.23 48.05 -9.08
C GLY A 291 2.11 49.02 -9.88
N MET A 292 1.53 50.09 -10.38
CA MET A 292 2.26 51.13 -11.09
C MET A 292 2.86 52.14 -10.11
N ASP A 293 4.14 52.42 -10.26
CA ASP A 293 4.83 53.51 -9.55
C ASP A 293 4.59 54.87 -10.22
N THR A 294 5.15 55.93 -9.64
CA THR A 294 5.02 57.30 -10.13
C THR A 294 5.68 57.55 -11.48
N SER A 295 6.49 56.60 -11.97
CA SER A 295 7.15 56.65 -13.30
C SER A 295 6.41 55.76 -14.33
N TYR A 296 5.24 55.23 -14.01
CA TYR A 296 4.48 54.27 -14.80
C TYR A 296 5.22 52.94 -14.99
N TYR A 297 6.16 52.58 -14.11
CA TYR A 297 6.79 51.26 -14.12
C TYR A 297 5.97 50.28 -13.28
N ILE A 298 5.81 49.03 -13.77
CA ILE A 298 5.24 48.00 -12.90
C ILE A 298 6.26 47.67 -11.79
N ALA A 299 5.83 47.72 -10.55
CA ALA A 299 6.67 47.67 -9.39
C ALA A 299 6.09 46.77 -8.29
N MET A 300 6.97 46.07 -7.59
CA MET A 300 6.67 45.44 -6.31
C MET A 300 7.10 46.38 -5.18
N ALA A 301 6.22 46.56 -4.22
CA ALA A 301 6.42 47.45 -3.07
C ALA A 301 6.04 46.78 -1.76
N THR A 302 6.60 47.27 -0.65
CA THR A 302 6.32 46.89 0.72
C THR A 302 6.13 48.14 1.59
N GLY A 303 5.13 48.16 2.47
CA GLY A 303 4.75 49.42 3.11
C GLY A 303 4.40 50.49 2.04
N ASN A 304 5.18 51.55 2.03
CA ASN A 304 5.07 52.63 1.01
C ASN A 304 6.33 52.72 0.14
N ALA A 305 7.23 51.74 0.19
CA ALA A 305 8.51 51.76 -0.52
C ALA A 305 8.51 50.75 -1.66
N VAL A 306 8.87 51.22 -2.88
CA VAL A 306 9.18 50.36 -4.03
C VAL A 306 10.45 49.60 -3.73
N ILE A 307 10.42 48.27 -3.83
CA ILE A 307 11.58 47.39 -3.61
C ILE A 307 12.17 46.86 -4.91
N LEU A 308 11.36 46.82 -5.99
CA LEU A 308 11.81 46.51 -7.35
C LEU A 308 10.79 47.05 -8.35
N ASN A 309 11.23 47.74 -9.40
CA ASN A 309 10.39 48.11 -10.52
C ASN A 309 11.01 47.67 -11.86
N SER A 310 10.21 47.73 -12.92
CA SER A 310 10.61 47.20 -14.24
C SER A 310 11.59 48.10 -14.99
N ASN A 311 11.84 49.32 -14.56
CA ASN A 311 12.57 50.35 -15.34
C ASN A 311 12.05 50.51 -16.79
N THR A 312 10.82 50.08 -17.05
CA THR A 312 10.18 50.09 -18.35
C THR A 312 8.76 50.62 -18.18
N ALA A 313 8.46 51.73 -18.89
CA ALA A 313 7.16 52.38 -18.80
C ALA A 313 6.06 51.53 -19.46
N MET A 314 5.02 51.22 -18.69
CA MET A 314 3.89 50.38 -19.10
C MET A 314 2.98 51.06 -20.14
N ASN A 315 3.14 52.38 -20.40
CA ASN A 315 2.43 53.11 -21.46
C ASN A 315 2.58 52.47 -22.84
N ALA A 316 3.74 51.83 -23.10
CA ALA A 316 3.99 51.13 -24.35
C ALA A 316 3.10 49.88 -24.55
N TYR A 317 2.49 49.42 -23.52
CA TYR A 317 1.63 48.20 -23.49
C TYR A 317 0.14 48.52 -23.30
N HIS A 318 -0.25 49.78 -23.40
CA HIS A 318 -1.65 50.20 -23.31
C HIS A 318 -2.50 49.55 -24.40
N ASN A 319 -3.65 48.97 -24.00
CA ASN A 319 -4.55 48.20 -24.87
C ASN A 319 -3.89 47.02 -25.59
N GLN A 320 -2.94 46.38 -24.92
CA GLN A 320 -2.29 45.16 -25.40
C GLN A 320 -2.15 44.14 -24.23
N TRP A 321 -2.25 42.87 -24.56
CA TRP A 321 -1.93 41.81 -23.61
C TRP A 321 -0.42 41.75 -23.38
N VAL A 322 -0.02 41.79 -22.12
CA VAL A 322 1.36 41.70 -21.67
C VAL A 322 1.48 40.71 -20.52
N HIS A 323 2.44 39.83 -20.61
CA HIS A 323 2.78 38.93 -19.50
C HIS A 323 3.69 39.64 -18.51
N ILE A 324 3.33 39.60 -17.21
CA ILE A 324 4.14 40.14 -16.13
C ILE A 324 4.47 38.97 -15.16
N ALA A 325 5.73 38.89 -14.75
CA ALA A 325 6.14 38.01 -13.70
C ALA A 325 7.10 38.70 -12.71
N PHE A 326 6.85 38.50 -11.42
CA PHE A 326 7.77 38.82 -10.33
C PHE A 326 8.21 37.51 -9.68
N THR A 327 9.52 37.32 -9.56
CA THR A 327 10.09 36.12 -8.92
C THR A 327 11.06 36.50 -7.81
N ARG A 328 11.21 35.65 -6.83
CA ARG A 328 12.34 35.66 -5.88
C ARG A 328 13.01 34.30 -5.89
N GLN A 329 14.33 34.31 -5.99
CA GLN A 329 15.16 33.13 -5.84
C GLN A 329 16.39 33.46 -4.99
N SER A 330 16.55 32.72 -3.90
CA SER A 330 17.72 32.83 -3.01
C SER A 330 18.02 34.29 -2.64
N GLY A 331 16.97 35.06 -2.30
CA GLY A 331 17.07 36.47 -1.92
C GLY A 331 17.26 37.46 -3.06
N THR A 332 17.13 37.07 -4.32
CA THR A 332 17.16 37.99 -5.49
C THR A 332 15.77 38.10 -6.09
N LEU A 333 15.20 39.30 -6.07
CA LEU A 333 13.97 39.65 -6.77
C LEU A 333 14.26 39.96 -8.24
N ARG A 334 13.34 39.53 -9.13
CA ARG A 334 13.39 39.83 -10.57
C ARG A 334 12.02 40.20 -11.05
N VAL A 335 11.97 41.10 -12.10
CA VAL A 335 10.74 41.42 -12.79
C VAL A 335 10.91 41.16 -14.27
N TYR A 336 9.91 40.52 -14.88
CA TYR A 336 9.89 40.15 -16.29
C TYR A 336 8.67 40.79 -16.97
N ILE A 337 8.87 41.25 -18.22
CA ILE A 337 7.83 41.69 -19.14
C ILE A 337 7.94 40.84 -20.40
N ASN A 338 6.85 40.12 -20.76
CA ASN A 338 6.82 39.19 -21.88
C ASN A 338 8.01 38.21 -21.88
N GLY A 339 8.33 37.68 -20.70
CA GLY A 339 9.41 36.73 -20.50
C GLY A 339 10.82 37.28 -20.51
N VAL A 340 11.01 38.59 -20.73
CA VAL A 340 12.33 39.24 -20.72
C VAL A 340 12.55 39.91 -19.37
N GLN A 341 13.62 39.55 -18.65
CA GLN A 341 13.99 40.23 -17.41
C GLN A 341 14.26 41.69 -17.65
N LYS A 342 13.57 42.57 -16.93
CA LYS A 342 13.73 44.03 -17.04
C LYS A 342 14.60 44.59 -15.90
N ASN A 343 14.53 44.01 -14.73
CA ASN A 343 15.31 44.48 -13.59
C ASN A 343 15.46 43.36 -12.54
N SER A 344 16.42 43.51 -11.63
CA SER A 344 16.62 42.65 -10.50
C SER A 344 17.25 43.42 -9.33
N ALA A 345 16.98 42.97 -8.10
CA ALA A 345 17.53 43.54 -6.87
C ALA A 345 17.68 42.46 -5.79
N ALA A 346 18.73 42.55 -4.98
CA ALA A 346 18.82 41.75 -3.76
C ALA A 346 17.74 42.18 -2.79
N SER A 347 17.11 41.22 -2.09
CA SER A 347 16.02 41.48 -1.15
C SER A 347 16.08 40.51 0.03
N THR A 348 16.18 41.08 1.23
CA THR A 348 16.08 40.40 2.52
C THR A 348 14.69 40.57 3.15
N HIS A 349 13.71 41.10 2.41
CA HIS A 349 12.37 41.34 2.95
C HIS A 349 11.70 40.05 3.40
N ASN A 350 11.08 40.12 4.57
CA ASN A 350 10.29 39.05 5.15
C ASN A 350 8.79 39.34 4.96
N PHE A 351 8.19 38.75 3.92
CA PHE A 351 6.75 38.88 3.60
C PHE A 351 5.93 37.95 4.49
N SER A 352 5.85 38.22 5.79
CA SER A 352 5.27 37.33 6.79
C SER A 352 3.80 37.63 7.17
N LEU A 353 3.17 38.65 6.56
CA LEU A 353 1.79 39.00 6.91
C LEU A 353 0.77 38.08 6.24
N THR A 354 -0.15 37.60 7.06
CA THR A 354 -1.30 36.82 6.67
C THR A 354 -2.49 37.77 6.40
N ASN A 355 -2.64 38.17 5.12
CA ASN A 355 -3.72 39.07 4.67
C ASN A 355 -4.57 38.39 3.58
N LYS A 356 -5.69 39.02 3.22
CA LYS A 356 -6.45 38.64 2.02
C LYS A 356 -5.65 38.98 0.76
N ILE A 357 -5.66 38.09 -0.20
CA ILE A 357 -5.19 38.41 -1.55
C ILE A 357 -6.31 39.15 -2.31
N LYS A 358 -5.93 40.18 -3.07
CA LYS A 358 -6.84 41.00 -3.88
C LYS A 358 -6.28 41.11 -5.29
N LEU A 359 -7.07 40.75 -6.29
CA LEU A 359 -6.74 40.86 -7.71
C LEU A 359 -7.48 42.06 -8.30
N GLY A 360 -6.77 42.91 -9.00
CA GLY A 360 -7.27 44.17 -9.54
C GLY A 360 -6.97 45.38 -8.66
N GLY A 361 -6.62 45.17 -7.39
CA GLY A 361 -6.18 46.25 -6.50
C GLY A 361 -7.19 46.65 -5.44
N GLY A 362 -7.24 47.94 -5.10
CA GLY A 362 -8.14 48.48 -4.09
C GLY A 362 -7.71 48.14 -2.68
N ASP A 363 -6.59 48.69 -2.21
CA ASP A 363 -6.20 48.56 -0.81
C ASP A 363 -6.82 49.57 0.11
N THR A 364 -6.72 49.34 1.40
CA THR A 364 -7.21 50.24 2.42
C THR A 364 -6.38 51.52 2.59
N GLN A 365 -5.27 51.65 1.86
CA GLN A 365 -4.29 52.72 1.95
C GLN A 365 -4.41 53.73 0.80
N GLY A 366 -5.46 53.61 -0.03
CA GLY A 366 -5.79 54.61 -1.05
C GLY A 366 -5.25 54.33 -2.46
N ALA A 367 -4.53 53.24 -2.68
CA ALA A 367 -4.15 52.85 -4.04
C ALA A 367 -5.39 52.32 -4.78
N GLY A 368 -5.64 52.89 -5.97
CA GLY A 368 -6.80 52.51 -6.77
C GLY A 368 -6.57 51.20 -7.51
N SER A 369 -7.67 50.59 -7.96
CA SER A 369 -7.61 49.39 -8.79
C SER A 369 -7.07 49.71 -10.20
N MET A 370 -6.37 48.76 -10.82
CA MET A 370 -6.09 48.84 -12.24
C MET A 370 -7.41 48.73 -13.04
N ALA A 371 -7.51 49.50 -14.10
CA ALA A 371 -8.62 49.39 -15.05
C ALA A 371 -8.19 48.51 -16.23
N GLY A 372 -8.93 47.44 -16.50
CA GLY A 372 -8.59 46.56 -17.61
C GLY A 372 -8.93 45.08 -17.35
N TYR A 373 -8.19 44.19 -17.97
CA TYR A 373 -8.41 42.76 -17.93
C TYR A 373 -7.18 42.04 -17.40
N GLN A 374 -7.40 40.92 -16.70
CA GLN A 374 -6.35 40.00 -16.24
C GLN A 374 -6.76 38.57 -16.56
N ASP A 375 -5.78 37.77 -16.90
CA ASP A 375 -6.00 36.40 -17.32
C ASP A 375 -4.87 35.50 -16.83
N GLU A 376 -5.14 34.22 -16.54
CA GLU A 376 -4.13 33.27 -16.08
C GLU A 376 -3.30 33.82 -14.92
N VAL A 377 -3.95 34.30 -13.86
CA VAL A 377 -3.23 34.82 -12.67
C VAL A 377 -2.77 33.66 -11.82
N ARG A 378 -1.46 33.52 -11.63
CA ARG A 378 -0.85 32.45 -10.83
C ARG A 378 0.10 33.00 -9.78
N ILE A 379 0.02 32.44 -8.55
CA ILE A 379 0.97 32.66 -7.46
C ILE A 379 1.54 31.31 -7.04
N SER A 380 2.87 31.23 -6.89
CA SER A 380 3.57 29.99 -6.53
C SER A 380 4.62 30.24 -5.44
N LYS A 381 4.86 29.22 -4.61
CA LYS A 381 5.89 29.23 -3.56
C LYS A 381 7.28 28.76 -4.03
N ASN A 382 7.51 28.78 -5.33
CA ASN A 382 8.82 28.51 -5.94
C ASN A 382 9.19 29.58 -6.97
N CYS A 383 10.47 29.62 -7.37
CA CYS A 383 10.93 30.43 -8.50
C CYS A 383 10.80 29.63 -9.79
N ARG A 384 9.80 29.95 -10.61
CA ARG A 384 9.56 29.27 -11.91
C ARG A 384 10.55 29.64 -12.99
N TYR A 385 11.25 30.77 -12.85
CA TYR A 385 12.18 31.33 -13.83
C TYR A 385 13.53 31.59 -13.16
N PRO A 386 14.31 30.53 -12.81
CA PRO A 386 15.51 30.65 -11.97
C PRO A 386 16.71 31.26 -12.68
N ASP A 387 16.81 31.12 -13.98
CA ASP A 387 18.04 31.43 -14.72
C ASP A 387 18.29 32.95 -14.91
N GLY A 388 17.30 33.76 -14.57
CA GLY A 388 17.43 35.23 -14.61
C GLY A 388 17.60 35.81 -16.03
N THR A 389 17.22 35.09 -17.07
CA THR A 389 17.39 35.47 -18.45
C THR A 389 16.07 35.72 -19.17
N THR A 390 15.75 34.94 -20.17
CA THR A 390 14.55 35.06 -20.99
C THR A 390 13.82 33.75 -21.04
N PHE A 391 12.50 33.79 -20.86
CA PHE A 391 11.61 32.64 -21.06
C PHE A 391 10.49 33.01 -22.02
N THR A 392 9.81 32.03 -22.60
CA THR A 392 8.60 32.22 -23.38
C THR A 392 7.39 32.07 -22.49
N PRO A 393 6.56 33.12 -22.28
CA PRO A 393 5.31 32.98 -21.55
C PRO A 393 4.39 31.95 -22.19
N SER A 394 3.69 31.16 -21.38
CA SER A 394 2.76 30.16 -21.92
C SER A 394 1.67 30.81 -22.77
N THR A 395 1.31 30.14 -23.84
CA THR A 395 0.18 30.49 -24.73
C THR A 395 -1.03 29.57 -24.48
N THR A 396 -0.92 28.62 -23.54
CA THR A 396 -1.99 27.75 -23.06
C THR A 396 -2.22 28.01 -21.59
N ALA A 397 -3.34 27.54 -21.05
CA ALA A 397 -3.69 27.65 -19.64
C ALA A 397 -2.53 27.18 -18.74
N PHE A 398 -2.28 27.92 -17.68
CA PHE A 398 -1.24 27.55 -16.73
C PHE A 398 -1.63 26.26 -16.01
N ALA A 399 -0.73 25.29 -15.98
CA ALA A 399 -0.93 24.09 -15.17
C ALA A 399 -0.70 24.39 -13.69
N GLU A 400 -1.50 23.78 -12.84
CA GLU A 400 -1.24 23.71 -11.41
C GLU A 400 -0.11 22.73 -11.10
N ASP A 401 0.53 22.91 -9.97
CA ASP A 401 1.49 21.98 -9.37
C ASP A 401 1.53 22.18 -7.86
N SER A 402 2.35 21.39 -7.17
CA SER A 402 2.48 21.43 -5.71
C SER A 402 2.90 22.80 -5.12
N ASP A 403 3.47 23.66 -5.91
CA ASP A 403 3.92 25.00 -5.49
C ASP A 403 2.92 26.12 -5.86
N THR A 404 1.86 25.81 -6.62
CA THR A 404 0.83 26.76 -7.02
C THR A 404 -0.16 27.00 -5.87
N ILE A 405 -0.22 28.23 -5.37
CA ILE A 405 -1.06 28.60 -4.22
C ILE A 405 -2.27 29.47 -4.59
N LEU A 406 -2.29 30.00 -5.80
CA LEU A 406 -3.44 30.65 -6.41
C LEU A 406 -3.34 30.49 -7.93
N LEU A 407 -4.44 30.10 -8.56
CA LEU A 407 -4.54 30.03 -10.02
C LEU A 407 -5.95 30.41 -10.46
N VAL A 408 -6.08 31.47 -11.22
CA VAL A 408 -7.37 31.94 -11.71
C VAL A 408 -7.32 32.00 -13.22
N HIS A 409 -7.92 31.01 -13.88
CA HIS A 409 -8.03 30.92 -15.34
C HIS A 409 -9.06 31.90 -15.90
N SER A 410 -10.12 32.17 -15.15
CA SER A 410 -11.22 33.03 -15.55
C SER A 410 -12.06 32.53 -16.75
N ASP A 411 -12.15 31.23 -16.95
CA ASP A 411 -12.85 30.58 -18.06
C ASP A 411 -14.31 30.29 -17.74
N THR A 412 -15.17 31.28 -17.84
CA THR A 412 -16.61 31.14 -17.58
C THR A 412 -17.46 32.09 -18.43
N SER A 413 -18.76 32.11 -18.20
CA SER A 413 -19.69 32.94 -18.97
C SER A 413 -19.50 34.45 -18.74
N ASN A 414 -19.76 35.24 -19.75
CA ASN A 414 -19.72 36.72 -19.70
C ASN A 414 -20.61 37.26 -18.56
N ASN A 415 -20.09 38.23 -17.81
CA ASN A 415 -20.72 38.85 -16.66
C ASN A 415 -20.92 37.92 -15.44
N SER A 416 -20.34 36.75 -15.42
CA SER A 416 -20.27 35.90 -14.22
C SER A 416 -19.50 36.64 -13.11
N THR A 417 -19.96 36.51 -11.87
CA THR A 417 -19.28 37.00 -10.65
C THR A 417 -18.68 35.85 -9.83
N THR A 418 -18.79 34.61 -10.31
CA THR A 418 -18.24 33.43 -9.67
C THR A 418 -16.80 33.22 -10.11
N PHE A 419 -15.83 33.48 -9.25
CA PHE A 419 -14.42 33.29 -9.50
C PHE A 419 -13.94 32.02 -8.81
N VAL A 420 -13.17 31.22 -9.54
CA VAL A 420 -12.64 29.94 -9.06
C VAL A 420 -11.12 30.03 -8.97
N ASP A 421 -10.59 29.73 -7.81
CA ASP A 421 -9.17 29.43 -7.64
C ASP A 421 -8.95 27.99 -8.05
N SER A 422 -8.20 27.78 -9.12
CA SER A 422 -7.86 26.48 -9.68
C SER A 422 -6.53 25.94 -9.15
N SER A 423 -5.94 26.60 -8.13
CA SER A 423 -4.72 26.07 -7.50
C SER A 423 -5.05 24.81 -6.69
N GLY A 424 -4.23 23.77 -6.82
CA GLY A 424 -4.42 22.46 -6.22
C GLY A 424 -3.68 22.24 -4.90
N THR A 425 -3.07 23.24 -4.28
CA THR A 425 -2.14 22.96 -3.17
C THR A 425 -2.25 23.89 -1.99
N THR A 426 -2.16 23.29 -0.80
CA THR A 426 -2.06 23.85 0.55
C THR A 426 -3.34 24.34 1.21
N GLY A 427 -4.45 23.70 0.93
CA GLY A 427 -5.64 23.83 1.76
C GLY A 427 -5.47 23.17 3.12
N ASP A 428 -6.31 23.52 4.04
CA ASP A 428 -6.43 22.91 5.35
C ASP A 428 -6.61 21.40 5.18
N LEU A 429 -5.80 20.58 5.86
CA LEU A 429 -5.81 19.11 5.77
C LEU A 429 -7.20 18.48 6.02
N GLY A 430 -8.08 19.22 6.62
CA GLY A 430 -9.46 18.85 6.93
C GLY A 430 -10.52 19.57 6.09
N SER A 431 -10.20 20.02 4.88
CA SER A 431 -11.19 20.70 4.01
C SER A 431 -12.32 19.76 3.60
N ASP A 432 -13.54 20.20 3.82
CA ASP A 432 -14.74 19.54 3.35
C ASP A 432 -14.99 19.89 1.88
N MET A 433 -14.92 18.89 1.03
CA MET A 433 -15.19 19.02 -0.41
C MET A 433 -16.63 18.79 -0.78
N SER A 434 -17.52 18.52 0.19
CA SER A 434 -18.96 18.51 -0.03
C SER A 434 -19.49 19.97 -0.14
N ALA A 435 -20.73 20.10 -0.59
CA ALA A 435 -21.38 21.41 -0.69
C ALA A 435 -21.60 22.13 0.66
N ASN A 436 -21.28 21.50 1.79
CA ASN A 436 -21.67 21.96 3.13
C ASN A 436 -20.62 22.82 3.83
N SER A 437 -19.37 22.81 3.36
CA SER A 437 -18.23 23.53 3.96
C SER A 437 -17.99 23.23 5.45
N ASN A 438 -18.18 21.99 5.86
CA ASN A 438 -17.99 21.49 7.21
C ASN A 438 -16.50 21.21 7.50
N ASN A 439 -15.65 22.21 7.37
CA ASN A 439 -14.20 22.10 7.49
C ASN A 439 -13.73 21.69 8.90
N PHE A 440 -12.63 20.95 8.94
CA PHE A 440 -11.92 20.55 10.15
C PHE A 440 -10.60 21.33 10.26
N ASN A 441 -10.37 21.88 11.43
CA ASN A 441 -9.16 22.66 11.72
C ASN A 441 -8.07 21.78 12.33
N ARG A 442 -6.83 22.20 12.13
CA ARG A 442 -5.69 21.69 12.89
C ARG A 442 -5.69 22.26 14.30
N PRO A 443 -5.38 21.49 15.35
CA PRO A 443 -5.17 22.06 16.67
C PRO A 443 -3.99 23.05 16.64
N SER A 444 -4.11 24.16 17.35
CA SER A 444 -3.07 25.18 17.45
C SER A 444 -1.78 24.71 18.15
N SER A 445 -1.78 23.54 18.76
CA SER A 445 -0.67 22.97 19.54
C SER A 445 -0.05 21.71 18.95
N GLY A 446 -0.36 21.33 17.70
CA GLY A 446 0.19 20.15 17.07
C GLY A 446 0.64 20.44 15.64
N SER A 447 1.79 19.93 15.25
CA SER A 447 2.43 20.23 13.97
C SER A 447 1.96 19.33 12.83
N MET A 448 0.65 19.19 12.61
CA MET A 448 0.17 18.66 11.32
C MET A 448 0.32 19.74 10.26
N ASP A 449 1.02 19.44 9.21
CA ASP A 449 1.26 20.32 8.07
C ASP A 449 1.20 19.53 6.76
N SER A 450 1.57 20.13 5.65
CA SER A 450 1.57 19.47 4.34
C SER A 450 2.48 18.24 4.28
N THR A 451 3.42 18.08 5.21
CA THR A 451 4.31 16.91 5.28
C THR A 451 3.59 15.64 5.75
N HIS A 452 2.37 15.76 6.27
CA HIS A 452 1.52 14.63 6.65
C HIS A 452 0.67 14.11 5.49
N ILE A 453 0.63 14.83 4.36
CA ILE A 453 -0.06 14.38 3.14
C ILE A 453 0.84 13.41 2.39
N MET A 454 0.32 12.21 2.14
CA MET A 454 1.11 11.11 1.59
C MET A 454 0.56 10.65 0.24
N HIS A 455 1.44 10.13 -0.62
CA HIS A 455 1.08 9.41 -1.83
C HIS A 455 0.65 7.96 -1.59
N ASP A 456 0.83 7.45 -0.37
CA ASP A 456 0.37 6.11 0.04
C ASP A 456 -1.15 6.12 0.18
N THR A 457 -1.85 5.41 -0.69
CA THR A 457 -3.32 5.39 -0.78
C THR A 457 -3.84 3.99 -1.03
N PRO A 458 -5.15 3.73 -0.83
CA PRO A 458 -5.76 2.44 -1.16
C PRO A 458 -5.60 2.03 -2.63
N THR A 459 -5.45 2.98 -3.53
CA THR A 459 -5.26 2.75 -4.97
C THR A 459 -3.80 2.71 -5.41
N ASN A 460 -2.88 3.13 -4.55
CA ASN A 460 -1.45 3.01 -4.74
C ASN A 460 -0.73 2.87 -3.39
N ASN A 461 -0.64 1.65 -2.90
CA ASN A 461 -0.03 1.30 -1.64
C ASN A 461 1.50 1.33 -1.75
N PHE A 462 2.18 2.15 -0.92
CA PHE A 462 3.63 2.26 -0.88
C PHE A 462 4.25 1.41 0.22
N ALA A 463 5.49 1.01 0.00
CA ALA A 463 6.28 0.31 1.00
C ALA A 463 6.52 1.19 2.25
N LYS A 464 6.60 0.55 3.41
CA LYS A 464 7.03 1.12 4.67
C LYS A 464 7.71 0.04 5.51
N PHE A 465 8.34 0.40 6.60
CA PHE A 465 8.86 -0.61 7.51
C PHE A 465 7.74 -1.35 8.23
N HIS A 466 7.97 -2.61 8.53
CA HIS A 466 6.94 -3.51 9.00
C HIS A 466 7.32 -4.14 10.35
N LYS A 467 6.61 -3.77 11.40
CA LYS A 467 6.87 -4.28 12.75
C LYS A 467 6.63 -5.80 12.88
N ALA A 468 5.91 -6.41 11.97
CA ALA A 468 5.74 -7.87 11.95
C ALA A 468 7.02 -8.61 11.54
N HIS A 469 7.93 -7.96 10.81
CA HIS A 469 9.28 -8.45 10.53
C HIS A 469 10.16 -8.20 11.76
N LYS A 470 10.21 -9.14 12.68
CA LYS A 470 11.14 -9.12 13.83
C LYS A 470 12.29 -10.06 13.57
N ASP A 471 13.46 -9.68 14.04
CA ASP A 471 14.59 -10.60 14.11
C ASP A 471 14.31 -11.77 15.11
N ALA A 472 15.11 -12.81 15.02
CA ALA A 472 15.02 -13.96 15.94
C ALA A 472 15.34 -13.59 17.41
N GLN A 473 15.86 -12.38 17.68
CA GLN A 473 16.29 -11.94 19.00
C GLN A 473 15.30 -11.00 19.69
N ASN A 474 14.16 -10.67 19.06
CA ASN A 474 13.13 -9.76 19.59
C ASN A 474 13.63 -8.32 19.91
N ASN A 475 14.71 -7.86 19.29
CA ASN A 475 15.21 -6.51 19.43
C ASN A 475 14.54 -5.60 18.41
N ASP A 476 13.50 -4.87 18.80
CA ASP A 476 12.79 -3.97 17.92
C ASP A 476 13.38 -2.57 17.90
N ASN A 477 13.42 -1.97 16.71
CA ASN A 477 13.51 -0.53 16.56
C ASN A 477 12.23 0.14 17.10
N SER A 478 12.35 1.38 17.54
CA SER A 478 11.19 2.24 17.71
C SER A 478 10.68 2.65 16.33
N TYR A 479 9.44 2.34 16.06
CA TYR A 479 8.76 2.73 14.82
C TYR A 479 8.03 4.04 15.07
N LEU A 480 8.35 5.04 14.28
CA LEU A 480 7.85 6.41 14.41
C LEU A 480 7.37 6.90 13.05
N ASP A 481 6.65 8.00 13.05
CA ASP A 481 6.25 8.71 11.84
C ASP A 481 5.52 7.82 10.82
N GLY A 482 4.55 7.02 11.28
CA GLY A 482 3.79 6.10 10.43
C GLY A 482 4.62 4.96 9.86
N ASP A 483 5.62 4.47 10.61
CA ASP A 483 6.62 3.45 10.24
C ASP A 483 7.60 3.90 9.13
N LEU A 484 7.77 5.20 8.94
CA LEU A 484 8.75 5.78 8.01
C LEU A 484 10.02 6.29 8.72
N GLN A 485 10.01 6.36 10.05
CA GLN A 485 11.18 6.67 10.85
C GLN A 485 11.46 5.53 11.84
N LEU A 486 12.70 5.14 11.92
CA LEU A 486 13.19 4.09 12.81
C LEU A 486 14.19 4.69 13.80
N GLY A 487 14.03 4.36 15.07
CA GLY A 487 14.92 4.80 16.13
C GLY A 487 15.42 3.63 16.97
N GLY A 488 16.68 3.70 17.40
CA GLY A 488 17.36 2.61 18.11
C GLY A 488 17.11 2.59 19.60
N GLY A 489 16.04 2.98 20.19
CA GLY A 489 15.61 2.76 21.59
C GLY A 489 16.66 2.81 22.74
N GLY A 490 17.90 3.23 22.48
CA GLY A 490 18.94 3.47 23.51
C GLY A 490 19.67 2.25 24.06
N GLY A 491 19.49 1.05 23.51
CA GLY A 491 20.18 -0.18 23.95
C GLY A 491 21.57 -0.38 23.33
N THR A 492 22.31 -1.39 23.79
CA THR A 492 23.64 -1.77 23.28
C THR A 492 23.61 -2.95 22.31
N SER A 493 22.46 -3.27 21.76
CA SER A 493 22.25 -4.34 20.78
C SER A 493 21.82 -3.75 19.44
N TRP A 494 22.18 -4.41 18.35
CA TRP A 494 21.68 -4.16 17.02
C TRP A 494 20.20 -4.49 16.92
N ARG A 495 19.46 -3.75 16.12
CA ARG A 495 18.03 -3.90 15.89
C ARG A 495 17.74 -3.81 14.41
N GLU A 496 17.01 -4.76 13.90
CA GLU A 496 16.70 -4.87 12.48
C GLU A 496 15.25 -4.47 12.20
N SER A 497 15.04 -3.86 11.05
CA SER A 497 13.71 -3.60 10.49
C SER A 497 13.74 -3.82 9.00
N PHE A 498 12.72 -4.53 8.51
CA PHE A 498 12.53 -4.82 7.10
C PHE A 498 11.29 -4.09 6.57
N ALA A 499 11.36 -3.68 5.31
CA ALA A 499 10.18 -3.15 4.64
C ALA A 499 9.18 -4.28 4.33
N ASP A 500 7.91 -3.90 4.20
CA ASP A 500 6.78 -4.80 3.93
C ASP A 500 6.64 -5.22 2.45
N PHE A 501 7.45 -4.63 1.57
CA PHE A 501 7.57 -4.99 0.16
C PHE A 501 8.91 -5.68 -0.12
N GLU A 502 8.87 -6.71 -0.95
CA GLU A 502 10.06 -7.24 -1.62
C GLU A 502 10.49 -6.28 -2.73
N VAL A 503 11.78 -6.11 -2.93
CA VAL A 503 12.33 -5.45 -4.12
C VAL A 503 12.37 -6.48 -5.25
N PRO A 504 11.58 -6.31 -6.31
CA PRO A 504 11.61 -7.27 -7.42
C PRO A 504 13.01 -7.38 -8.03
N LYS A 505 13.43 -8.59 -8.38
CA LYS A 505 14.77 -8.88 -8.92
C LYS A 505 14.94 -8.39 -10.35
N THR A 506 13.85 -8.06 -11.01
CA THR A 506 13.79 -7.47 -12.35
C THR A 506 13.25 -6.06 -12.30
N GLY A 507 13.44 -5.29 -13.36
CA GLY A 507 13.01 -3.90 -13.42
C GLY A 507 13.99 -2.94 -12.74
N LYS A 508 13.56 -1.69 -12.57
CA LYS A 508 14.40 -0.61 -12.04
C LYS A 508 13.70 0.04 -10.86
N TRP A 509 14.32 0.02 -9.69
CA TRP A 509 13.74 0.45 -8.43
C TRP A 509 14.62 1.49 -7.76
N TYR A 510 14.00 2.43 -7.02
CA TYR A 510 14.70 3.49 -6.31
C TYR A 510 14.06 3.73 -4.93
N MET A 511 14.89 3.99 -3.92
CA MET A 511 14.48 4.29 -2.57
C MET A 511 15.50 5.17 -1.86
N GLU A 512 15.05 5.98 -0.90
CA GLU A 512 15.88 6.95 -0.19
C GLU A 512 15.85 6.72 1.31
N PHE A 513 16.99 7.04 1.96
CA PHE A 513 17.20 6.92 3.39
C PHE A 513 17.88 8.17 3.89
N ARG A 514 17.34 8.82 4.90
CA ARG A 514 17.95 9.98 5.54
C ARG A 514 18.51 9.61 6.89
N HIS A 515 19.79 9.86 7.07
CA HIS A 515 20.48 9.65 8.33
C HIS A 515 20.17 10.80 9.30
N LEU A 516 19.52 10.52 10.41
CA LEU A 516 19.23 11.52 11.44
C LEU A 516 20.29 11.53 12.53
N GLY A 517 21.04 10.45 12.72
CA GLY A 517 22.18 10.36 13.65
C GLY A 517 22.45 8.94 14.14
N GLY A 518 23.59 8.74 14.80
CA GLY A 518 23.99 7.46 15.39
C GLY A 518 24.58 6.46 14.41
N TYR A 519 24.75 5.20 14.85
CA TYR A 519 25.37 4.13 14.07
C TYR A 519 24.30 3.21 13.50
N ALA A 520 24.35 2.97 12.20
CA ALA A 520 23.39 2.12 11.56
C ALA A 520 23.90 1.52 10.25
N HIS A 521 23.22 0.50 9.78
CA HIS A 521 23.35 -0.05 8.45
C HIS A 521 22.05 0.18 7.67
N ILE A 522 22.16 0.52 6.40
CA ILE A 522 21.06 0.56 5.46
C ILE A 522 21.39 -0.32 4.28
N GLY A 523 20.40 -0.97 3.69
CA GLY A 523 20.70 -1.88 2.58
C GLY A 523 19.52 -2.67 2.07
N LEU A 524 19.87 -3.76 1.38
CA LEU A 524 18.94 -4.78 0.92
C LEU A 524 19.39 -6.14 1.48
N MET A 525 18.47 -6.89 2.07
CA MET A 525 18.78 -8.20 2.65
C MET A 525 17.70 -9.23 2.29
N SER A 526 18.13 -10.46 2.08
CA SER A 526 17.21 -11.60 1.97
C SER A 526 16.45 -11.80 3.28
N SER A 527 15.14 -11.97 3.17
CA SER A 527 14.18 -12.03 4.29
C SER A 527 14.54 -13.06 5.33
N PRO A 528 14.02 -12.92 6.50
CA PRO A 528 14.52 -12.45 7.80
C PRO A 528 15.51 -13.41 8.47
N TYR A 529 16.11 -14.35 7.78
CA TYR A 529 16.94 -15.44 8.32
C TYR A 529 18.32 -15.51 7.71
N ALA A 530 18.69 -14.44 7.00
CA ALA A 530 20.02 -14.36 6.39
C ALA A 530 21.12 -14.23 7.45
N VAL A 531 20.79 -13.70 8.63
CA VAL A 531 21.76 -13.41 9.69
C VAL A 531 21.69 -14.46 10.79
N ASN A 532 22.78 -15.12 11.03
CA ASN A 532 22.98 -15.95 12.21
C ASN A 532 23.47 -15.04 13.37
N THR A 533 23.24 -15.42 14.61
CA THR A 533 23.79 -14.74 15.79
C THR A 533 25.31 -14.56 15.68
N GLY A 534 25.74 -13.38 15.18
CA GLY A 534 27.17 -13.10 14.94
C GLY A 534 27.49 -12.55 13.55
N ASP A 535 26.54 -11.90 12.88
CA ASP A 535 26.74 -11.22 11.59
C ASP A 535 27.16 -12.12 10.41
N THR A 536 26.85 -13.41 10.46
CA THR A 536 27.22 -14.36 9.38
C THR A 536 26.05 -14.60 8.47
N ILE A 537 26.15 -14.15 7.22
CA ILE A 537 25.16 -14.41 6.18
C ILE A 537 25.21 -15.90 5.78
N GLN A 538 24.05 -16.53 5.71
CA GLN A 538 23.94 -17.93 5.30
C GLN A 538 24.16 -18.10 3.79
N THR A 539 24.62 -19.28 3.40
CA THR A 539 24.77 -19.62 1.97
C THR A 539 23.44 -19.51 1.23
N GLY A 540 23.44 -18.85 0.10
CA GLY A 540 22.25 -18.61 -0.72
C GLY A 540 21.44 -17.36 -0.34
N HIS A 541 21.89 -16.62 0.66
CA HIS A 541 21.33 -15.33 1.03
C HIS A 541 22.23 -14.18 0.58
N VAL A 542 21.65 -12.98 0.51
CA VAL A 542 22.37 -11.76 0.13
C VAL A 542 22.13 -10.65 1.15
N TRP A 543 23.19 -9.88 1.39
CA TRP A 543 23.14 -8.63 2.15
C TRP A 543 24.00 -7.57 1.47
N TYR A 544 23.36 -6.56 0.92
CA TYR A 544 23.97 -5.36 0.36
C TYR A 544 23.88 -4.27 1.41
N ASP A 545 25.00 -3.77 1.90
CA ASP A 545 25.04 -2.98 3.11
C ASP A 545 25.91 -1.74 2.99
N TYR A 546 25.43 -0.64 3.59
CA TYR A 546 26.16 0.58 3.84
C TYR A 546 26.24 0.81 5.36
N ASP A 547 27.42 0.59 5.94
CA ASP A 547 27.70 0.76 7.35
C ASP A 547 28.14 2.21 7.65
N THR A 548 27.39 2.92 8.51
CA THR A 548 27.72 4.26 8.97
C THR A 548 28.54 4.29 10.27
N GLN A 549 28.81 3.12 10.87
CA GLN A 549 29.60 3.00 12.10
C GLN A 549 31.10 3.20 11.86
N GLN A 550 31.61 2.73 10.76
CA GLN A 550 33.02 2.82 10.41
C GLN A 550 33.41 4.26 10.15
N THR A 551 34.58 4.66 10.63
CA THR A 551 35.12 5.98 10.38
C THR A 551 35.22 6.24 8.87
N GLY A 552 34.35 7.08 8.33
CA GLY A 552 34.30 7.40 6.93
C GLY A 552 33.31 6.56 6.11
N GLY A 553 32.50 5.68 6.72
CA GLY A 553 31.52 4.83 6.07
C GLY A 553 32.14 3.69 5.25
N THR A 554 31.52 2.53 5.29
CA THR A 554 31.99 1.32 4.59
C THR A 554 30.83 0.59 3.91
N ILE A 555 31.07 0.05 2.73
CA ILE A 555 30.12 -0.73 1.97
C ILE A 555 30.51 -2.19 2.01
N PHE A 556 29.54 -3.05 2.33
CA PHE A 556 29.73 -4.50 2.43
C PHE A 556 28.81 -5.27 1.49
N TYR A 557 29.23 -6.46 1.12
CA TYR A 557 28.40 -7.54 0.56
C TYR A 557 28.69 -8.81 1.35
N ASN A 558 27.66 -9.37 1.99
CA ASN A 558 27.78 -10.54 2.85
C ASN A 558 29.00 -10.47 3.79
N ASN A 559 29.11 -9.37 4.53
CA ASN A 559 30.23 -9.03 5.44
C ASN A 559 31.60 -8.88 4.79
N SER A 560 31.70 -8.92 3.46
CA SER A 560 32.92 -8.66 2.74
C SER A 560 33.02 -7.20 2.32
N ASN A 561 34.05 -6.49 2.75
CA ASN A 561 34.26 -5.07 2.41
C ASN A 561 34.39 -4.89 0.90
N GLN A 562 33.58 -4.01 0.32
CA GLN A 562 33.54 -3.65 -1.09
C GLN A 562 34.17 -2.26 -1.33
N ALA A 563 33.95 -1.33 -0.41
CA ALA A 563 34.52 0.02 -0.47
C ALA A 563 34.55 0.65 0.92
N SER A 564 35.62 1.40 1.23
CA SER A 564 35.82 2.10 2.50
C SER A 564 36.00 3.59 2.26
N SER A 565 35.78 4.40 3.32
CA SER A 565 35.94 5.85 3.29
C SER A 565 34.99 6.56 2.31
N VAL A 566 33.78 6.01 2.11
CA VAL A 566 32.74 6.61 1.26
C VAL A 566 32.01 7.75 1.97
N GLY A 567 32.33 7.98 3.24
CA GLY A 567 31.79 9.06 4.07
C GLY A 567 30.45 8.69 4.73
N ALA A 568 30.27 9.11 5.97
CA ALA A 568 28.99 9.02 6.67
C ALA A 568 28.73 10.33 7.42
N GLY A 569 27.52 10.88 7.34
CA GLY A 569 27.17 12.15 7.96
C GLY A 569 25.71 12.24 8.36
N SER A 570 25.44 12.81 9.53
CA SER A 570 24.08 13.13 9.98
C SER A 570 23.45 14.19 9.06
N GLY A 571 22.19 14.04 8.74
CA GLY A 571 21.43 14.93 7.86
C GLY A 571 21.55 14.59 6.36
N GLU A 572 22.48 13.71 5.98
CA GLU A 572 22.67 13.31 4.59
C GLU A 572 21.58 12.34 4.11
N VAL A 573 21.28 12.43 2.82
CA VAL A 573 20.37 11.50 2.16
C VAL A 573 21.17 10.49 1.35
N TYR A 574 20.91 9.24 1.62
CA TYR A 574 21.42 8.07 0.91
C TYR A 574 20.33 7.49 0.04
N ALA A 575 20.72 6.81 -1.02
CA ALA A 575 19.75 6.11 -1.84
C ALA A 575 20.28 4.77 -2.33
N ILE A 576 19.36 3.88 -2.63
CA ILE A 576 19.61 2.60 -3.26
C ILE A 576 18.85 2.57 -4.57
N SER A 577 19.54 2.22 -5.66
CA SER A 577 18.88 1.85 -6.90
C SER A 577 19.16 0.40 -7.26
N VAL A 578 18.16 -0.23 -7.86
CA VAL A 578 18.27 -1.56 -8.46
C VAL A 578 17.94 -1.43 -9.93
N ASN A 579 18.78 -1.98 -10.80
CA ASN A 579 18.56 -2.01 -12.24
C ASN A 579 18.79 -3.43 -12.75
N GLU A 580 17.72 -4.15 -13.07
CA GLU A 580 17.74 -5.56 -13.46
C GLU A 580 18.60 -6.40 -12.49
N GLY A 581 18.35 -6.21 -11.18
CA GLY A 581 19.04 -6.87 -10.10
C GLY A 581 20.43 -6.30 -9.73
N VAL A 582 21.00 -5.39 -10.51
CA VAL A 582 22.27 -4.71 -10.17
C VAL A 582 22.01 -3.61 -9.15
N VAL A 583 22.65 -3.70 -7.99
CA VAL A 583 22.46 -2.74 -6.88
C VAL A 583 23.52 -1.64 -6.94
N LYS A 584 23.06 -0.38 -6.73
CA LYS A 584 23.95 0.77 -6.55
C LYS A 584 23.60 1.52 -5.27
N MET A 585 24.63 1.96 -4.57
CA MET A 585 24.50 2.85 -3.42
C MET A 585 24.86 4.29 -3.80
N TYR A 586 24.06 5.21 -3.29
CA TYR A 586 24.23 6.66 -3.49
C TYR A 586 24.40 7.36 -2.16
N LYS A 587 25.15 8.44 -2.17
CA LYS A 587 25.26 9.43 -1.10
C LYS A 587 25.11 10.81 -1.70
N SER A 588 24.19 11.63 -1.20
CA SER A 588 23.95 13.00 -1.68
C SER A 588 23.85 13.07 -3.22
N ASN A 589 23.03 12.19 -3.80
CA ASN A 589 22.77 12.03 -5.24
C ASN A 589 23.97 11.55 -6.10
N SER A 590 25.07 11.14 -5.49
CA SER A 590 26.24 10.63 -6.21
C SER A 590 26.41 9.14 -5.96
N VAL A 591 26.67 8.35 -7.01
CA VAL A 591 26.99 6.92 -6.86
C VAL A 591 28.29 6.77 -6.11
N VAL A 592 28.25 6.09 -4.96
CA VAL A 592 29.44 5.76 -4.16
C VAL A 592 29.91 4.33 -4.36
N HIS A 593 29.00 3.43 -4.80
CA HIS A 593 29.36 2.05 -5.14
C HIS A 593 28.35 1.44 -6.11
N THR A 594 28.86 0.54 -6.95
CA THR A 594 28.05 -0.38 -7.78
C THR A 594 28.51 -1.80 -7.49
N TYR A 595 27.61 -2.63 -6.97
CA TYR A 595 27.94 -4.02 -6.66
C TYR A 595 28.13 -4.84 -7.94
N SER A 596 29.09 -5.75 -7.91
CA SER A 596 29.26 -6.75 -8.96
C SER A 596 28.31 -7.95 -8.81
N GLN A 597 27.74 -8.12 -7.64
CA GLN A 597 26.78 -9.16 -7.31
C GLN A 597 25.36 -8.69 -7.67
N ASN A 598 24.53 -9.62 -8.11
CA ASN A 598 23.15 -9.34 -8.54
C ASN A 598 22.14 -9.87 -7.52
N LEU A 599 20.96 -9.26 -7.42
CA LEU A 599 19.87 -9.73 -6.56
C LEU A 599 19.45 -11.19 -6.86
N SER A 600 19.66 -11.67 -8.07
CA SER A 600 19.41 -13.08 -8.42
C SER A 600 20.23 -14.07 -7.59
N ASN A 601 21.33 -13.62 -6.97
CA ASN A 601 22.11 -14.45 -6.04
C ASN A 601 21.32 -14.86 -4.78
N ALA A 602 20.22 -14.17 -4.49
CA ALA A 602 19.27 -14.55 -3.43
C ALA A 602 18.42 -15.80 -3.78
N GLY A 603 18.53 -16.36 -4.99
CA GLY A 603 17.72 -17.50 -5.42
C GLY A 603 16.22 -17.21 -5.29
N GLU A 604 15.48 -18.06 -4.57
CA GLU A 604 14.03 -17.91 -4.31
C GLU A 604 13.73 -17.04 -3.08
N HIS A 605 14.75 -16.60 -2.34
CA HIS A 605 14.53 -15.77 -1.14
C HIS A 605 14.10 -14.36 -1.51
N PRO A 606 13.03 -13.80 -0.89
CA PRO A 606 12.65 -12.41 -1.08
C PRO A 606 13.72 -11.48 -0.52
N VAL A 607 13.95 -10.35 -1.20
CA VAL A 607 14.93 -9.35 -0.79
C VAL A 607 14.18 -8.07 -0.41
N HIS A 608 14.41 -7.59 0.80
CA HIS A 608 13.73 -6.41 1.35
C HIS A 608 14.72 -5.28 1.63
N PRO A 609 14.28 -4.03 1.54
CA PRO A 609 14.99 -2.91 2.16
C PRO A 609 15.09 -3.12 3.67
N ILE A 610 16.29 -2.84 4.21
CA ILE A 610 16.59 -3.04 5.63
C ILE A 610 17.20 -1.80 6.24
N VAL A 611 16.92 -1.55 7.51
CA VAL A 611 17.66 -0.66 8.40
C VAL A 611 18.01 -1.42 9.67
N GLN A 612 19.30 -1.43 10.01
CA GLN A 612 19.77 -1.87 11.32
C GLN A 612 20.23 -0.64 12.10
N THR A 613 19.81 -0.48 13.35
CA THR A 613 20.24 0.62 14.23
C THR A 613 20.96 0.09 15.47
N TYR A 614 21.86 0.90 15.97
CA TYR A 614 22.56 0.65 17.23
C TYR A 614 22.44 1.86 18.17
N GLY A 615 22.16 1.64 19.44
CA GLY A 615 22.08 2.71 20.43
C GLY A 615 20.90 3.65 20.20
N THR A 616 21.19 4.91 19.92
CA THR A 616 20.21 5.98 19.64
C THR A 616 20.18 6.38 18.18
N ALA A 617 20.62 5.50 17.27
CA ALA A 617 20.60 5.79 15.84
C ALA A 617 19.19 5.99 15.32
N GLU A 618 19.02 6.95 14.42
CA GLU A 618 17.72 7.24 13.80
C GLU A 618 17.84 7.42 12.29
N TRP A 619 16.86 6.87 11.57
CA TRP A 619 16.75 6.95 10.14
C TRP A 619 15.33 7.24 9.71
N ARG A 620 15.18 7.98 8.62
CA ARG A 620 13.92 8.17 7.93
C ARG A 620 14.01 7.59 6.52
N VAL A 621 12.92 6.98 6.02
CA VAL A 621 12.88 6.35 4.69
C VAL A 621 11.82 6.99 3.81
N ASN A 622 12.07 7.01 2.51
CA ASN A 622 11.13 7.41 1.49
C ASN A 622 11.17 6.38 0.34
N PHE A 623 10.10 5.63 0.18
CA PHE A 623 9.90 4.73 -0.96
C PHE A 623 9.15 5.39 -2.12
N GLY A 624 8.90 6.71 -2.02
CA GLY A 624 8.12 7.52 -2.94
C GLY A 624 6.84 8.09 -2.32
N GLN A 625 6.42 7.65 -1.13
CA GLN A 625 5.21 8.18 -0.51
C GLN A 625 5.31 9.65 -0.08
N GLY A 626 6.50 10.20 -0.06
CA GLY A 626 6.79 11.60 0.26
C GLY A 626 7.27 11.79 1.67
N ASP A 627 7.74 12.98 1.91
CA ASP A 627 8.19 13.56 3.16
C ASP A 627 9.45 12.99 3.81
N MET A 628 10.59 13.45 3.26
CA MET A 628 11.86 13.44 3.99
C MET A 628 12.21 14.84 4.56
N ASP A 629 11.21 15.58 5.07
CA ASP A 629 11.21 17.00 5.41
C ASP A 629 11.11 17.95 4.20
N ALA A 630 10.53 19.13 4.41
CA ALA A 630 10.19 20.15 3.41
C ALA A 630 11.38 20.76 2.64
N MET A 631 12.46 20.03 2.42
CA MET A 631 13.69 20.56 1.82
C MET A 631 14.02 19.84 0.51
N GLY A 632 13.86 20.53 -0.60
CA GLY A 632 14.34 20.14 -1.90
C GLY A 632 13.26 20.02 -2.97
N ALA A 633 13.67 19.99 -4.23
CA ALA A 633 12.79 19.74 -5.37
C ALA A 633 12.26 18.31 -5.27
N LYS A 634 10.95 18.16 -5.16
CA LYS A 634 10.30 16.86 -5.14
C LYS A 634 10.15 16.34 -6.56
N ALA A 635 10.59 15.12 -6.81
CA ALA A 635 10.51 14.49 -8.12
C ALA A 635 9.73 13.17 -8.03
N PRO A 636 8.79 12.93 -8.94
CA PRO A 636 8.15 11.62 -9.06
C PRO A 636 9.12 10.60 -9.67
N ASP A 637 8.71 9.35 -9.65
CA ASP A 637 9.38 8.29 -10.39
C ASP A 637 9.10 8.36 -11.91
N ALA A 638 9.64 7.42 -12.68
CA ALA A 638 9.50 7.42 -14.13
C ALA A 638 8.04 7.23 -14.62
N ASN A 639 7.15 6.69 -13.78
CA ASN A 639 5.72 6.55 -14.08
C ASN A 639 4.88 7.72 -13.55
N GLY A 640 5.50 8.74 -12.96
CA GLY A 640 4.83 9.89 -12.39
C GLY A 640 4.30 9.65 -10.97
N TYR A 641 4.64 8.54 -10.33
CA TYR A 641 4.19 8.23 -8.98
C TYR A 641 5.17 8.69 -7.92
N GLY A 642 4.60 9.09 -6.79
CA GLY A 642 5.37 9.41 -5.60
C GLY A 642 6.08 10.75 -5.64
N SER A 643 6.96 10.95 -4.64
CA SER A 643 7.73 12.18 -4.44
C SER A 643 9.03 11.85 -3.72
N PHE A 644 10.16 11.98 -4.43
CA PHE A 644 11.50 11.74 -3.90
C PHE A 644 12.24 13.03 -3.62
N TYR A 645 13.19 12.98 -2.68
CA TYR A 645 14.06 14.11 -2.36
C TYR A 645 14.99 14.46 -3.52
N TYR A 646 15.60 13.43 -4.16
CA TYR A 646 16.34 13.56 -5.40
C TYR A 646 15.54 13.00 -6.57
N THR A 647 15.81 13.50 -7.77
CA THR A 647 15.29 12.89 -8.99
C THR A 647 15.81 11.46 -9.12
N PRO A 648 14.94 10.44 -9.14
CA PRO A 648 15.36 9.07 -9.37
C PRO A 648 16.17 8.94 -10.66
N PRO A 649 17.12 8.00 -10.77
CA PRO A 649 17.78 7.71 -12.05
C PRO A 649 16.76 7.36 -13.13
N ALA A 650 17.11 7.58 -14.41
CA ALA A 650 16.20 7.36 -15.52
C ALA A 650 15.52 5.98 -15.48
N ASP A 651 14.21 5.97 -15.70
CA ASP A 651 13.32 4.80 -15.73
C ASP A 651 13.19 4.06 -14.38
N HIS A 652 13.70 4.59 -13.27
CA HIS A 652 13.54 3.96 -11.96
C HIS A 652 12.19 4.29 -11.34
N LEU A 653 11.64 3.31 -10.64
CA LEU A 653 10.29 3.29 -10.11
C LEU A 653 10.29 3.31 -8.58
N ALA A 654 9.26 3.90 -8.01
CA ALA A 654 8.92 3.82 -6.60
C ALA A 654 8.51 2.39 -6.21
N LEU A 655 8.82 1.96 -4.99
CA LEU A 655 8.37 0.68 -4.47
C LEU A 655 6.93 0.81 -3.96
N CYS A 656 5.98 0.67 -4.88
CA CYS A 656 4.54 0.80 -4.61
C CYS A 656 3.72 -0.18 -5.45
N SER A 657 2.47 -0.43 -5.05
CA SER A 657 1.63 -1.44 -5.68
C SER A 657 1.36 -1.20 -7.17
N LYS A 658 1.22 0.05 -7.62
CA LYS A 658 1.04 0.36 -9.04
C LYS A 658 2.25 -0.04 -9.89
N ASN A 659 3.44 0.07 -9.34
CA ASN A 659 4.68 -0.26 -10.04
C ASN A 659 5.07 -1.74 -9.96
N LEU A 660 4.54 -2.50 -9.00
CA LEU A 660 4.81 -3.95 -8.92
C LEU A 660 4.43 -4.63 -10.25
N PRO A 661 5.18 -5.67 -10.66
CA PRO A 661 4.85 -6.45 -11.84
C PRO A 661 3.40 -6.93 -11.83
N GLU A 662 2.78 -7.03 -13.00
CA GLU A 662 1.45 -7.63 -13.10
C GLU A 662 1.53 -9.13 -12.84
N PRO A 663 0.71 -9.66 -11.91
CA PRO A 663 0.62 -11.09 -11.71
C PRO A 663 0.12 -11.78 -12.97
N THR A 664 0.79 -12.84 -13.38
CA THR A 664 0.49 -13.57 -14.61
C THR A 664 -0.72 -14.49 -14.47
N ILE A 665 -1.15 -14.76 -13.22
CA ILE A 665 -2.16 -15.75 -12.90
C ILE A 665 -3.17 -15.19 -11.88
N VAL A 666 -4.43 -15.52 -12.06
CA VAL A 666 -5.50 -15.22 -11.11
C VAL A 666 -5.69 -16.41 -10.17
N PRO A 667 -5.31 -16.32 -8.88
CA PRO A 667 -5.26 -17.48 -7.98
C PRO A 667 -6.56 -18.28 -7.91
N THR A 668 -7.69 -17.61 -7.77
CA THR A 668 -9.03 -18.22 -7.65
C THR A 668 -9.50 -18.99 -8.89
N LYS A 669 -8.73 -18.95 -10.00
CA LYS A 669 -8.99 -19.76 -11.20
C LYS A 669 -8.23 -21.08 -11.18
N HIS A 670 -7.33 -21.30 -10.22
CA HIS A 670 -6.43 -22.45 -10.16
C HIS A 670 -6.46 -23.20 -8.84
N PHE A 671 -6.90 -22.54 -7.77
CA PHE A 671 -7.09 -23.12 -6.43
C PHE A 671 -8.39 -22.58 -5.80
N ASP A 672 -9.16 -23.46 -5.14
CA ASP A 672 -10.38 -23.08 -4.41
C ASP A 672 -10.59 -23.98 -3.18
N THR A 673 -11.01 -23.37 -2.08
CA THR A 673 -11.45 -24.07 -0.86
C THR A 673 -12.97 -24.00 -0.76
N VAL A 674 -13.61 -25.16 -0.64
CA VAL A 674 -15.05 -25.28 -0.48
C VAL A 674 -15.40 -25.88 0.88
N LEU A 675 -16.26 -25.21 1.64
CA LEU A 675 -16.88 -25.73 2.85
C LEU A 675 -18.30 -26.22 2.53
N TYR A 676 -18.67 -27.41 3.02
CA TYR A 676 -20.03 -27.92 2.84
C TYR A 676 -20.45 -28.81 4.01
N THR A 677 -21.77 -28.92 4.23
CA THR A 677 -22.35 -29.86 5.20
C THR A 677 -22.89 -31.08 4.47
N GLY A 678 -22.54 -32.29 4.88
CA GLY A 678 -22.97 -33.53 4.28
C GLY A 678 -24.48 -33.74 4.35
N ASP A 679 -25.08 -34.41 3.36
CA ASP A 679 -26.51 -34.73 3.29
C ASP A 679 -26.79 -36.24 3.38
N GLY A 680 -25.72 -37.08 3.43
CA GLY A 680 -25.82 -38.53 3.45
C GLY A 680 -26.28 -39.15 2.13
N GLY A 681 -26.48 -38.35 1.10
CA GLY A 681 -26.97 -38.80 -0.21
C GLY A 681 -25.94 -39.62 -0.98
N SER A 682 -26.39 -40.52 -1.86
CA SER A 682 -25.50 -41.40 -2.63
C SER A 682 -24.92 -40.77 -3.88
N ASP A 683 -25.37 -39.58 -4.24
CA ASP A 683 -24.91 -38.84 -5.43
C ASP A 683 -25.11 -37.33 -5.24
N ARG A 684 -24.10 -36.67 -4.71
CA ARG A 684 -24.12 -35.24 -4.41
C ARG A 684 -23.06 -34.52 -5.20
N THR A 685 -23.45 -33.43 -5.85
CA THR A 685 -22.54 -32.54 -6.57
C THR A 685 -22.04 -31.44 -5.65
N ILE A 686 -20.72 -31.28 -5.59
CA ILE A 686 -20.02 -30.17 -4.93
C ILE A 686 -19.49 -29.25 -6.00
N THR A 687 -19.86 -27.97 -5.95
CA THR A 687 -19.47 -26.95 -6.93
C THR A 687 -18.33 -26.11 -6.38
N THR A 688 -17.34 -25.83 -7.22
CA THR A 688 -16.20 -24.94 -6.94
C THR A 688 -16.28 -23.67 -7.78
N ASN A 689 -15.40 -22.71 -7.51
CA ASN A 689 -15.22 -21.51 -8.33
C ASN A 689 -14.23 -21.73 -9.50
N LEU A 690 -13.64 -22.91 -9.61
CA LEU A 690 -12.75 -23.27 -10.70
C LEU A 690 -13.54 -23.55 -11.99
N SER A 691 -12.88 -23.37 -13.14
CA SER A 691 -13.47 -23.80 -14.42
C SER A 691 -13.40 -25.32 -14.65
N ALA A 692 -12.50 -25.99 -13.93
CA ALA A 692 -12.38 -27.44 -13.84
C ALA A 692 -11.69 -27.83 -12.53
N VAL A 693 -12.08 -28.97 -11.95
CA VAL A 693 -11.45 -29.58 -10.78
C VAL A 693 -10.72 -30.84 -11.25
N ASP A 694 -9.43 -30.92 -11.01
CA ASP A 694 -8.62 -32.06 -11.45
C ASP A 694 -7.98 -32.82 -10.29
N LEU A 695 -7.76 -32.16 -9.15
CA LEU A 695 -7.33 -32.72 -7.89
C LEU A 695 -8.24 -32.21 -6.78
N VAL A 696 -8.76 -33.11 -5.96
CA VAL A 696 -9.50 -32.76 -4.75
C VAL A 696 -8.94 -33.49 -3.55
N TRP A 697 -8.82 -32.77 -2.45
CA TRP A 697 -8.45 -33.29 -1.14
C TRP A 697 -9.54 -32.91 -0.15
N VAL A 698 -10.30 -33.92 0.35
CA VAL A 698 -11.47 -33.74 1.24
C VAL A 698 -11.10 -34.20 2.65
N LYS A 699 -11.56 -33.46 3.65
CA LYS A 699 -11.49 -33.82 5.06
C LYS A 699 -12.80 -33.46 5.77
N VAL A 700 -13.32 -34.42 6.58
CA VAL A 700 -14.37 -34.10 7.53
C VAL A 700 -13.79 -33.23 8.67
N ARG A 701 -14.48 -32.13 8.98
CA ARG A 701 -14.08 -31.18 10.02
C ARG A 701 -14.61 -31.58 11.38
N SER A 702 -15.85 -32.08 11.44
CA SER A 702 -16.60 -32.39 12.67
C SER A 702 -16.41 -33.80 13.21
N GLY A 703 -15.52 -34.60 12.61
CA GLY A 703 -15.33 -36.01 13.00
C GLY A 703 -13.95 -36.57 12.65
N SER A 704 -13.67 -37.75 13.14
CA SER A 704 -12.38 -38.44 12.98
C SER A 704 -12.43 -39.43 11.81
N GLU A 705 -12.52 -38.94 10.58
CA GLU A 705 -12.50 -39.74 9.37
C GLU A 705 -11.24 -39.48 8.57
N ASP A 706 -10.82 -40.47 7.78
CA ASP A 706 -9.62 -40.32 6.93
C ASP A 706 -9.78 -39.21 5.91
N HIS A 707 -8.65 -38.60 5.57
CA HIS A 707 -8.55 -37.73 4.38
C HIS A 707 -8.81 -38.53 3.11
N ARG A 708 -9.38 -37.87 2.09
CA ARG A 708 -9.61 -38.47 0.76
C ARG A 708 -9.00 -37.61 -0.33
N ILE A 709 -8.11 -38.20 -1.11
CA ILE A 709 -7.48 -37.56 -2.26
C ILE A 709 -7.85 -38.33 -3.53
N ALA A 710 -8.45 -37.63 -4.49
CA ALA A 710 -8.77 -38.15 -5.81
C ALA A 710 -8.38 -37.16 -6.89
N ASP A 711 -8.07 -37.65 -8.09
CA ASP A 711 -7.68 -36.83 -9.23
C ASP A 711 -8.17 -37.42 -10.57
N THR A 712 -8.13 -36.56 -11.60
CA THR A 712 -8.62 -36.90 -12.95
C THR A 712 -7.70 -37.88 -13.71
N VAL A 713 -6.41 -37.98 -13.38
CA VAL A 713 -5.46 -38.86 -14.05
C VAL A 713 -5.64 -40.32 -13.61
N ARG A 714 -5.88 -40.52 -12.31
CA ARG A 714 -6.18 -41.85 -11.74
C ARG A 714 -7.62 -42.27 -11.96
N GLY A 715 -8.53 -41.30 -12.07
CA GLY A 715 -9.96 -41.48 -12.15
C GLY A 715 -10.67 -41.12 -10.84
N GLY A 716 -11.85 -40.49 -10.92
CA GLY A 716 -12.55 -39.93 -9.79
C GLY A 716 -12.92 -40.93 -8.68
N ASN A 717 -13.05 -42.20 -8.97
CA ASN A 717 -13.39 -43.27 -8.04
C ASN A 717 -12.13 -43.94 -7.41
N LYS A 718 -10.93 -43.39 -7.62
CA LYS A 718 -9.67 -43.87 -7.07
C LYS A 718 -9.23 -42.96 -5.94
N HIS A 719 -9.06 -43.54 -4.75
CA HIS A 719 -8.83 -42.74 -3.53
C HIS A 719 -7.54 -43.14 -2.84
N LEU A 720 -6.79 -42.13 -2.41
CA LEU A 720 -5.68 -42.24 -1.48
C LEU A 720 -6.03 -41.49 -0.20
N LYS A 721 -5.33 -41.81 0.87
CA LYS A 721 -5.42 -41.15 2.18
C LYS A 721 -4.08 -40.49 2.47
N SER A 722 -4.08 -39.19 2.86
CA SER A 722 -2.85 -38.53 3.26
C SER A 722 -2.35 -39.00 4.63
N ASN A 723 -3.27 -39.40 5.50
CA ASN A 723 -3.00 -39.79 6.88
C ASN A 723 -2.66 -41.30 7.03
N ASP A 724 -2.61 -42.05 5.96
CA ASP A 724 -2.42 -43.51 5.99
C ASP A 724 -1.48 -43.96 4.87
N ASN A 725 -0.77 -45.05 5.06
CA ASN A 725 0.10 -45.68 4.05
C ASN A 725 -0.64 -46.67 3.11
N SER A 726 -1.94 -46.91 3.28
CA SER A 726 -2.72 -47.87 2.49
C SER A 726 -2.57 -47.65 1.00
N ALA A 727 -2.64 -48.76 0.25
CA ALA A 727 -2.73 -48.73 -1.21
C ALA A 727 -3.98 -47.99 -1.69
N GLU A 728 -3.99 -47.61 -2.99
CA GLU A 728 -5.16 -46.99 -3.62
C GLU A 728 -6.39 -47.86 -3.50
N SER A 729 -7.48 -47.29 -3.05
CA SER A 729 -8.78 -47.95 -3.03
C SER A 729 -9.68 -47.49 -4.15
N THR A 730 -10.58 -48.37 -4.59
CA THR A 730 -11.60 -48.01 -5.57
C THR A 730 -12.96 -48.05 -4.89
N GLY A 731 -13.75 -47.01 -4.97
CA GLY A 731 -15.05 -46.91 -4.36
C GLY A 731 -16.00 -45.98 -5.10
N THR A 732 -17.28 -46.34 -5.11
CA THR A 732 -18.36 -45.55 -5.73
C THR A 732 -19.19 -44.76 -4.70
N THR A 733 -18.83 -44.89 -3.40
CA THR A 733 -19.51 -44.21 -2.30
C THR A 733 -18.71 -43.01 -1.72
N ILE A 734 -17.49 -42.81 -2.19
CA ILE A 734 -16.59 -41.73 -1.77
C ILE A 734 -16.64 -40.61 -2.82
N ILE A 735 -15.51 -40.19 -3.41
CA ILE A 735 -15.52 -39.30 -4.56
C ILE A 735 -15.82 -40.18 -5.78
N LYS A 736 -16.74 -39.78 -6.65
CA LYS A 736 -17.26 -40.62 -7.72
C LYS A 736 -16.73 -40.21 -9.09
N SER A 737 -16.73 -38.90 -9.33
CA SER A 737 -16.39 -38.34 -10.66
C SER A 737 -16.05 -36.86 -10.56
N PHE A 738 -15.42 -36.35 -11.59
CA PHE A 738 -15.18 -34.95 -11.88
C PHE A 738 -15.96 -34.50 -13.12
N SER A 739 -16.49 -33.29 -13.11
CA SER A 739 -17.23 -32.73 -14.25
C SER A 739 -17.10 -31.20 -14.27
N GLY A 740 -16.17 -30.67 -15.06
CA GLY A 740 -15.91 -29.22 -15.11
C GLY A 740 -15.65 -28.64 -13.73
N ALA A 741 -16.42 -27.65 -13.33
CA ALA A 741 -16.31 -26.96 -12.04
C ALA A 741 -16.74 -27.81 -10.81
N THR A 742 -17.12 -29.08 -11.00
CA THR A 742 -17.74 -29.89 -9.94
C THR A 742 -17.05 -31.23 -9.75
N PHE A 743 -17.19 -31.76 -8.56
CA PHE A 743 -16.95 -33.19 -8.27
C PHE A 743 -18.14 -33.79 -7.53
N ASN A 744 -18.39 -35.10 -7.75
CA ASN A 744 -19.49 -35.79 -7.11
C ASN A 744 -19.00 -36.68 -5.98
N VAL A 745 -19.71 -36.65 -4.85
CA VAL A 745 -19.49 -37.51 -3.68
C VAL A 745 -20.65 -38.46 -3.46
N GLY A 746 -20.33 -39.64 -2.94
CA GLY A 746 -21.34 -40.63 -2.54
C GLY A 746 -21.72 -40.48 -1.06
N SER A 747 -22.18 -41.58 -0.47
CA SER A 747 -22.74 -41.58 0.91
C SER A 747 -21.70 -41.90 2.02
N ASP A 748 -20.42 -42.03 1.67
CA ASP A 748 -19.37 -42.37 2.65
C ASP A 748 -19.17 -41.24 3.67
N GLY A 749 -19.07 -41.63 4.97
CA GLY A 749 -18.90 -40.66 6.06
C GLY A 749 -17.68 -39.79 5.97
N SER A 750 -16.62 -40.24 5.29
CA SER A 750 -15.41 -39.43 5.08
C SER A 750 -15.58 -38.26 4.09
N VAL A 751 -16.67 -38.23 3.32
CA VAL A 751 -16.94 -37.18 2.31
C VAL A 751 -18.35 -36.61 2.37
N ASN A 752 -19.37 -37.32 2.87
CA ASN A 752 -20.77 -36.86 2.81
C ASN A 752 -21.69 -37.44 3.92
N GLY A 753 -21.18 -37.73 5.11
CA GLY A 753 -22.02 -38.13 6.27
C GLY A 753 -23.05 -37.04 6.58
N ASN A 754 -24.32 -37.47 6.83
CA ASN A 754 -25.41 -36.53 7.08
C ASN A 754 -25.15 -35.61 8.27
N GLY A 755 -25.22 -34.31 8.08
CA GLY A 755 -25.01 -33.29 9.10
C GLY A 755 -23.53 -33.02 9.46
N SER A 756 -22.58 -33.77 8.91
CA SER A 756 -21.15 -33.56 9.13
C SER A 756 -20.62 -32.41 8.28
N ASN A 757 -19.66 -31.64 8.80
CA ASN A 757 -19.03 -30.52 8.08
C ASN A 757 -17.73 -30.97 7.42
N TYR A 758 -17.50 -30.49 6.21
CA TYR A 758 -16.37 -30.86 5.36
C TYR A 758 -15.62 -29.63 4.88
N VAL A 759 -14.36 -29.82 4.55
CA VAL A 759 -13.55 -28.94 3.72
C VAL A 759 -13.03 -29.73 2.52
N ALA A 760 -13.06 -29.12 1.34
CA ALA A 760 -12.46 -29.65 0.13
C ALA A 760 -11.51 -28.63 -0.45
N TRP A 761 -10.23 -28.99 -0.58
CA TRP A 761 -9.21 -28.22 -1.27
C TRP A 761 -9.09 -28.72 -2.69
N ASN A 762 -9.18 -27.81 -3.66
CA ASN A 762 -9.37 -28.13 -5.06
C ASN A 762 -8.32 -27.44 -5.93
N TRP A 763 -7.68 -28.19 -6.84
CA TRP A 763 -6.71 -27.65 -7.80
C TRP A 763 -7.14 -27.97 -9.22
N LYS A 764 -6.86 -27.03 -10.14
CA LYS A 764 -7.09 -27.19 -11.56
C LYS A 764 -5.79 -27.54 -12.26
N MET A 765 -5.73 -28.71 -12.90
CA MET A 765 -4.64 -29.14 -13.78
C MET A 765 -5.10 -29.07 -15.26
N ASN A 766 -4.96 -30.17 -15.99
CA ASN A 766 -5.30 -30.27 -17.43
C ASN A 766 -6.02 -31.60 -17.77
N GLY A 767 -7.02 -31.95 -16.97
CA GLY A 767 -7.87 -33.13 -17.21
C GLY A 767 -7.17 -34.47 -17.00
N SER A 768 -7.51 -35.49 -17.77
CA SER A 768 -7.05 -36.87 -17.63
C SER A 768 -5.57 -37.10 -17.95
N GLY A 769 -4.90 -36.07 -18.44
CA GLY A 769 -3.48 -36.12 -18.76
C GLY A 769 -3.16 -36.74 -20.12
N SER A 770 -1.88 -36.67 -20.47
CA SER A 770 -1.30 -37.19 -21.71
C SER A 770 0.02 -37.89 -21.44
N SER A 771 0.46 -38.76 -22.38
CA SER A 771 1.74 -39.46 -22.29
C SER A 771 2.90 -38.45 -22.32
N ASN A 772 3.89 -38.67 -21.44
CA ASN A 772 5.13 -37.89 -21.35
C ASN A 772 6.32 -38.86 -21.36
N SER A 773 7.20 -38.66 -22.30
CA SER A 773 8.42 -39.51 -22.51
C SER A 773 9.75 -38.77 -22.24
N ASN A 774 9.69 -37.66 -21.50
CA ASN A 774 10.93 -36.91 -21.18
C ASN A 774 11.86 -37.66 -20.21
N GLY A 775 11.29 -38.53 -19.37
CA GLY A 775 12.09 -39.38 -18.45
C GLY A 775 12.44 -40.72 -19.08
N SER A 776 13.34 -41.50 -18.39
CA SER A 776 13.61 -42.91 -18.73
C SER A 776 12.36 -43.78 -18.57
N THR A 777 11.45 -43.41 -17.66
CA THR A 777 10.13 -44.03 -17.48
C THR A 777 9.07 -43.14 -18.07
N THR A 778 8.25 -43.67 -18.98
CA THR A 778 7.11 -42.98 -19.54
C THR A 778 6.04 -42.73 -18.46
N SER A 779 5.55 -41.53 -18.36
CA SER A 779 4.49 -41.10 -17.41
C SER A 779 3.22 -40.63 -18.13
N THR A 780 2.10 -40.58 -17.41
CA THR A 780 0.92 -39.85 -17.84
C THR A 780 0.78 -38.59 -16.98
N VAL A 781 0.72 -37.42 -17.62
CA VAL A 781 0.82 -36.13 -16.97
C VAL A 781 -0.37 -35.24 -17.26
N SER A 782 -0.99 -34.69 -16.22
CA SER A 782 -1.92 -33.57 -16.30
C SER A 782 -1.24 -32.35 -15.69
N ALA A 783 -0.78 -31.41 -16.51
CA ALA A 783 0.00 -30.26 -16.07
C ALA A 783 -0.72 -28.94 -16.37
N ASN A 784 -0.76 -28.06 -15.38
CA ASN A 784 -1.07 -26.66 -15.51
C ASN A 784 0.23 -25.88 -15.39
N THR A 785 0.90 -25.67 -16.49
CA THR A 785 2.25 -25.06 -16.53
C THR A 785 2.24 -23.62 -16.08
N SER A 786 1.17 -22.87 -16.30
CA SER A 786 1.04 -21.48 -15.82
C SER A 786 0.88 -21.42 -14.31
N ALA A 787 0.19 -22.38 -13.70
CA ALA A 787 0.01 -22.47 -12.26
C ALA A 787 1.13 -23.26 -11.54
N GLY A 788 2.08 -23.81 -12.30
CA GLY A 788 3.21 -24.52 -11.72
C GLY A 788 2.84 -25.82 -11.00
N GLN A 789 1.82 -26.55 -11.49
CA GLN A 789 1.31 -27.73 -10.79
C GLN A 789 0.96 -28.88 -11.76
N SER A 790 1.27 -30.12 -11.37
CA SER A 790 0.93 -31.29 -12.20
C SER A 790 0.65 -32.54 -11.38
N ILE A 791 -0.16 -33.43 -11.96
CA ILE A 791 -0.42 -34.79 -11.53
C ILE A 791 0.31 -35.72 -12.51
N VAL A 792 1.10 -36.62 -11.98
CA VAL A 792 1.93 -37.54 -12.75
C VAL A 792 1.66 -38.96 -12.30
N THR A 793 1.35 -39.88 -13.20
CA THR A 793 1.31 -41.32 -12.91
C THR A 793 2.37 -42.08 -13.73
N TYR A 794 3.00 -43.08 -13.12
CA TYR A 794 4.04 -43.87 -13.77
C TYR A 794 4.10 -45.29 -13.20
N SER A 795 4.76 -46.19 -13.89
CA SER A 795 5.04 -47.53 -13.42
C SER A 795 6.50 -47.61 -12.97
N GLY A 796 6.75 -48.24 -11.83
CA GLY A 796 8.08 -48.43 -11.31
C GLY A 796 8.87 -49.49 -12.10
N SER A 797 10.19 -49.35 -12.03
CA SER A 797 11.13 -50.30 -12.63
C SER A 797 11.95 -51.07 -11.56
N SER A 798 13.13 -50.89 -11.34
CA SER A 798 13.95 -51.45 -10.26
C SER A 798 15.31 -50.76 -10.17
N GLY A 799 15.49 -49.74 -10.98
CA GLY A 799 16.76 -49.02 -11.11
C GLY A 799 16.59 -47.55 -10.72
N ASN A 800 17.58 -46.78 -11.01
CA ASN A 800 17.51 -45.34 -10.91
C ASN A 800 16.91 -44.81 -12.21
N ASP A 801 15.72 -44.18 -12.08
CA ASP A 801 14.94 -43.68 -13.19
C ASP A 801 14.66 -42.17 -13.09
N THR A 802 14.22 -41.64 -14.23
CA THR A 802 13.71 -40.31 -14.33
C THR A 802 12.28 -40.35 -14.85
N VAL A 803 11.43 -39.46 -14.31
CA VAL A 803 9.99 -39.38 -14.61
C VAL A 803 9.66 -37.96 -15.07
N GLY A 804 9.06 -37.85 -16.27
CA GLY A 804 8.63 -36.55 -16.78
C GLY A 804 7.44 -35.98 -16.00
N HIS A 805 7.57 -34.71 -15.57
CA HIS A 805 6.53 -34.02 -14.76
C HIS A 805 5.69 -33.01 -15.55
N GLY A 806 6.09 -32.62 -16.75
CA GLY A 806 5.35 -31.75 -17.66
C GLY A 806 5.24 -30.28 -17.26
N LEU A 807 5.94 -29.81 -16.22
CA LEU A 807 6.01 -28.41 -15.86
C LEU A 807 7.03 -27.66 -16.72
N SER A 808 6.99 -26.32 -16.71
CA SER A 808 7.88 -25.45 -17.47
C SER A 808 9.26 -25.23 -16.81
N GLN A 809 9.37 -25.57 -15.53
CA GLN A 809 10.61 -25.49 -14.75
C GLN A 809 10.67 -26.61 -13.70
N ALA A 810 11.81 -26.74 -13.04
CA ALA A 810 12.00 -27.75 -11.99
C ALA A 810 10.98 -27.56 -10.86
N PRO A 811 10.29 -28.62 -10.41
CA PRO A 811 9.41 -28.52 -9.26
C PRO A 811 10.21 -28.24 -7.97
N ASN A 812 9.71 -27.33 -7.14
CA ASN A 812 10.22 -27.09 -5.78
C ASN A 812 9.75 -28.17 -4.80
N LEU A 813 8.67 -28.90 -5.16
CA LEU A 813 8.02 -29.91 -4.32
C LEU A 813 7.55 -31.08 -5.17
N VAL A 814 7.88 -32.30 -4.74
CA VAL A 814 7.36 -33.54 -5.33
C VAL A 814 6.84 -34.43 -4.20
N ILE A 815 5.58 -34.84 -4.31
CA ILE A 815 4.89 -35.72 -3.33
C ILE A 815 4.52 -37.01 -4.07
N VAL A 816 5.12 -38.15 -3.68
CA VAL A 816 4.93 -39.44 -4.33
C VAL A 816 4.21 -40.43 -3.41
N LYS A 817 3.29 -41.22 -3.99
CA LYS A 817 2.64 -42.34 -3.34
C LYS A 817 2.54 -43.56 -4.25
N SER A 818 2.94 -44.71 -3.71
CA SER A 818 2.61 -46.01 -4.31
C SER A 818 1.09 -46.21 -4.32
N ARG A 819 0.53 -46.55 -5.50
CA ARG A 819 -0.89 -46.89 -5.68
C ARG A 819 -1.14 -48.37 -5.42
N ALA A 820 -0.15 -49.19 -5.65
CA ALA A 820 -0.26 -50.64 -5.61
C ALA A 820 -0.04 -51.22 -4.22
N ASN A 821 0.71 -50.56 -3.35
CA ASN A 821 1.15 -51.10 -2.06
C ASN A 821 1.03 -50.12 -0.92
N ALA A 822 1.05 -50.65 0.31
CA ALA A 822 0.94 -49.90 1.56
C ALA A 822 2.31 -49.28 1.95
N ASP A 823 2.86 -48.42 1.06
CA ASP A 823 4.11 -47.70 1.29
C ASP A 823 3.82 -46.27 1.82
N GLN A 824 4.78 -45.71 2.54
CA GLN A 824 4.69 -44.35 3.05
C GLN A 824 4.71 -43.35 1.91
N TRP A 825 4.07 -42.21 2.09
CA TRP A 825 4.21 -41.06 1.21
C TRP A 825 5.64 -40.50 1.29
N ARG A 826 6.22 -40.14 0.17
CA ARG A 826 7.51 -39.47 0.08
C ARG A 826 7.33 -38.02 -0.38
N VAL A 827 7.91 -37.10 0.35
CA VAL A 827 7.91 -35.66 0.03
C VAL A 827 9.35 -35.20 -0.16
N GLY A 828 9.70 -34.75 -1.35
CA GLY A 828 10.96 -34.10 -1.69
C GLY A 828 10.75 -32.62 -1.96
N SER A 829 11.67 -31.77 -1.50
CA SER A 829 11.66 -30.34 -1.76
C SER A 829 13.08 -29.78 -1.87
N ILE A 830 13.23 -28.57 -2.39
CA ILE A 830 14.51 -27.84 -2.41
C ILE A 830 14.39 -26.71 -1.41
N GLN A 831 15.05 -26.86 -0.26
CA GLN A 831 15.10 -25.87 0.81
C GLN A 831 16.50 -25.78 1.39
N ASN A 832 16.94 -24.55 1.70
CA ASN A 832 18.19 -24.32 2.40
C ASN A 832 17.98 -23.23 3.45
N ILE A 833 17.99 -23.62 4.71
CA ILE A 833 17.78 -22.68 5.82
C ILE A 833 18.59 -23.06 7.04
N ALA A 834 19.36 -22.13 7.56
CA ALA A 834 20.09 -22.24 8.82
C ALA A 834 20.94 -23.54 8.96
N GLY A 835 21.59 -23.96 7.87
CA GLY A 835 22.42 -25.16 7.84
C GLY A 835 21.67 -26.48 7.73
N THR A 836 20.35 -26.44 7.52
CA THR A 836 19.52 -27.59 7.12
C THR A 836 19.22 -27.48 5.64
N THR A 837 19.63 -28.47 4.88
CA THR A 837 19.35 -28.58 3.45
C THR A 837 18.36 -29.71 3.22
N MET A 838 17.35 -29.49 2.40
CA MET A 838 16.48 -30.49 1.82
C MET A 838 16.59 -30.32 0.32
N ASP A 839 17.23 -31.25 -0.38
CA ASP A 839 17.63 -31.08 -1.77
C ASP A 839 17.47 -32.34 -2.63
N PHE A 840 16.56 -33.23 -2.22
CA PHE A 840 16.35 -34.56 -2.82
C PHE A 840 17.46 -35.57 -2.52
N THR A 841 18.36 -35.32 -1.56
CA THR A 841 19.10 -36.38 -0.82
C THR A 841 18.23 -36.86 0.34
N ASP A 842 17.26 -36.07 0.76
CA ASP A 842 16.36 -36.28 1.90
C ASP A 842 14.88 -36.38 1.48
N TYR A 843 14.08 -36.89 2.37
CA TYR A 843 12.61 -36.83 2.26
C TYR A 843 11.91 -36.62 3.60
N LEU A 844 10.68 -36.13 3.53
CA LEU A 844 9.69 -36.17 4.61
C LEU A 844 8.60 -37.19 4.27
N LYS A 845 7.87 -37.64 5.28
CA LYS A 845 6.68 -38.52 5.12
C LYS A 845 5.41 -37.72 5.37
N LEU A 846 4.53 -37.59 4.37
CA LEU A 846 3.28 -36.83 4.52
C LEU A 846 2.34 -37.46 5.58
N ASN A 847 2.34 -38.76 5.71
CA ASN A 847 1.49 -39.52 6.62
C ASN A 847 2.20 -39.85 7.95
N ALA A 848 3.19 -39.05 8.36
CA ALA A 848 3.91 -39.27 9.61
C ALA A 848 4.49 -37.98 10.20
N THR A 849 4.75 -37.99 11.50
CA THR A 849 5.32 -36.86 12.25
C THR A 849 6.85 -36.86 12.30
N THR A 850 7.53 -37.74 11.53
CA THR A 850 9.00 -37.82 11.48
C THR A 850 9.59 -36.57 10.83
N ASP A 851 10.82 -36.26 11.20
CA ASP A 851 11.69 -35.24 10.60
C ASP A 851 12.33 -35.73 9.29
N LEU A 852 13.26 -34.95 8.71
CA LEU A 852 14.00 -35.27 7.50
C LEU A 852 14.71 -36.62 7.68
N THR A 853 14.67 -37.42 6.64
CA THR A 853 15.37 -38.71 6.54
C THR A 853 16.29 -38.66 5.31
N ASP A 854 17.55 -38.77 5.53
CA ASP A 854 18.56 -38.91 4.48
C ASP A 854 18.53 -40.36 3.94
N GLU A 855 18.25 -40.48 2.64
CA GLU A 855 18.07 -41.80 2.02
C GLU A 855 18.30 -41.73 0.48
N SER A 856 19.45 -42.16 0.00
CA SER A 856 19.79 -42.07 -1.41
C SER A 856 18.90 -42.90 -2.34
N THR A 857 18.23 -43.90 -1.82
CA THR A 857 17.38 -44.80 -2.66
C THR A 857 16.03 -44.18 -3.01
N THR A 858 15.59 -43.11 -2.37
CA THR A 858 14.29 -42.47 -2.65
C THR A 858 14.35 -41.66 -3.94
N TRP A 859 15.26 -40.69 -4.03
CA TRP A 859 15.38 -39.72 -5.12
C TRP A 859 16.67 -39.88 -5.94
N ASN A 860 17.45 -40.94 -5.69
CA ASN A 860 18.77 -41.13 -6.31
C ASN A 860 19.71 -39.93 -6.07
N ASP A 861 19.60 -39.26 -4.91
CA ASP A 861 20.38 -38.05 -4.55
C ASP A 861 20.41 -37.00 -5.68
N THR A 862 19.31 -36.89 -6.41
CA THR A 862 19.28 -36.06 -7.60
C THR A 862 18.07 -35.12 -7.60
N ALA A 863 18.33 -33.81 -7.54
CA ALA A 863 17.32 -32.80 -7.63
C ALA A 863 16.59 -32.83 -8.98
N PRO A 864 15.31 -32.43 -9.02
CA PRO A 864 14.56 -32.31 -10.27
C PRO A 864 15.19 -31.30 -11.24
N THR A 865 15.01 -31.58 -12.52
CA THR A 865 15.33 -30.65 -13.61
C THR A 865 14.07 -29.94 -14.13
N SER A 866 14.18 -29.12 -15.15
CA SER A 866 13.02 -28.48 -15.81
C SER A 866 12.08 -29.49 -16.50
N THR A 867 12.45 -30.75 -16.64
CA THR A 867 11.67 -31.74 -17.41
C THR A 867 11.36 -33.03 -16.64
N VAL A 868 12.21 -33.42 -15.69
CA VAL A 868 12.08 -34.69 -14.96
C VAL A 868 12.41 -34.55 -13.48
N PHE A 869 11.84 -35.41 -12.65
CA PHE A 869 12.36 -35.72 -11.32
C PHE A 869 12.95 -37.16 -11.32
N SER A 870 13.88 -37.41 -10.40
CA SER A 870 14.55 -38.68 -10.27
C SER A 870 13.88 -39.55 -9.20
N VAL A 871 13.90 -40.88 -9.39
CA VAL A 871 13.51 -41.89 -8.42
C VAL A 871 14.58 -42.96 -8.34
N GLY A 872 14.88 -43.40 -7.12
CA GLY A 872 15.86 -44.47 -6.89
C GLY A 872 15.20 -45.83 -6.80
N SER A 873 15.77 -46.72 -5.99
CA SER A 873 15.28 -48.11 -5.80
C SER A 873 14.34 -48.30 -4.63
N ASP A 874 13.94 -47.23 -3.92
CA ASP A 874 12.98 -47.32 -2.80
C ASP A 874 11.59 -47.79 -3.30
N SER A 875 11.03 -48.79 -2.63
CA SER A 875 9.70 -49.34 -2.99
C SER A 875 8.59 -48.32 -2.92
N ALA A 876 8.74 -47.26 -2.09
CA ALA A 876 7.77 -46.18 -1.99
C ALA A 876 7.75 -45.27 -3.22
N THR A 877 8.81 -45.28 -4.07
CA THR A 877 8.91 -44.43 -5.25
C THR A 877 9.11 -45.21 -6.54
N ASN A 878 9.75 -46.40 -6.55
CA ASN A 878 10.16 -47.08 -7.80
C ASN A 878 10.35 -48.61 -7.67
N HIS A 879 9.33 -49.38 -7.36
CA HIS A 879 9.37 -50.82 -7.33
C HIS A 879 8.80 -51.44 -8.62
N PRO A 880 9.45 -52.44 -9.24
CA PRO A 880 8.92 -53.11 -10.44
C PRO A 880 7.55 -53.75 -10.15
N GLY A 881 6.60 -53.51 -11.06
CA GLY A 881 5.22 -54.02 -10.93
C GLY A 881 4.30 -53.12 -10.08
N TYR A 882 4.82 -52.06 -9.49
CA TYR A 882 3.98 -51.08 -8.80
C TYR A 882 3.71 -49.86 -9.68
N THR A 883 2.59 -49.23 -9.43
CA THR A 883 2.23 -47.95 -10.06
C THR A 883 2.19 -46.83 -9.01
N TYR A 884 2.54 -45.65 -9.43
CA TYR A 884 2.69 -44.49 -8.56
C TYR A 884 1.89 -43.29 -9.03
N VAL A 885 1.60 -42.37 -8.14
CA VAL A 885 1.18 -41.01 -8.44
C VAL A 885 2.17 -40.04 -7.79
N ALA A 886 2.55 -39.00 -8.52
CA ALA A 886 3.30 -37.86 -8.03
C ALA A 886 2.49 -36.57 -8.23
N TYR A 887 2.51 -35.71 -7.23
CA TYR A 887 2.01 -34.33 -7.30
C TYR A 887 3.21 -33.42 -7.27
N CYS A 888 3.42 -32.65 -8.35
CA CYS A 888 4.59 -31.80 -8.54
C CYS A 888 4.16 -30.33 -8.56
N PHE A 889 4.89 -29.48 -7.81
CA PHE A 889 4.62 -28.06 -7.72
C PHE A 889 5.90 -27.26 -7.80
N HIS A 890 5.86 -26.10 -8.49
CA HIS A 890 6.86 -25.05 -8.34
C HIS A 890 6.20 -23.74 -7.91
N SER A 891 6.97 -22.87 -7.29
CA SER A 891 6.51 -21.54 -6.87
C SER A 891 6.14 -20.67 -8.07
N VAL A 892 5.04 -19.94 -7.98
CA VAL A 892 4.55 -18.98 -8.99
C VAL A 892 4.22 -17.68 -8.30
N GLU A 893 4.87 -16.61 -8.71
CA GLU A 893 4.71 -15.29 -8.11
C GLU A 893 3.23 -14.86 -8.05
N GLY A 894 2.79 -14.40 -6.89
CA GLY A 894 1.41 -14.00 -6.64
C GLY A 894 0.39 -15.14 -6.57
N TYR A 895 0.79 -16.40 -6.70
CA TYR A 895 -0.11 -17.55 -6.66
C TYR A 895 0.29 -18.66 -5.69
N SER A 896 1.52 -19.14 -5.75
CA SER A 896 1.96 -20.25 -4.89
C SER A 896 3.39 -20.03 -4.44
N LYS A 897 3.71 -20.50 -3.24
CA LYS A 897 5.09 -20.49 -2.74
C LYS A 897 5.37 -21.73 -1.92
N ILE A 898 6.48 -22.37 -2.27
CA ILE A 898 7.09 -23.45 -1.51
C ILE A 898 8.40 -22.88 -0.94
N GLY A 899 8.55 -22.89 0.36
CA GLY A 899 9.69 -22.26 1.00
C GLY A 899 9.90 -22.77 2.41
N SER A 900 10.85 -22.15 3.10
CA SER A 900 11.18 -22.51 4.48
C SER A 900 11.29 -21.28 5.36
N TYR A 901 11.11 -21.47 6.66
CA TYR A 901 11.32 -20.44 7.67
C TYR A 901 11.90 -21.04 8.95
N TYR A 902 12.49 -20.16 9.75
CA TYR A 902 12.97 -20.49 11.08
C TYR A 902 11.99 -19.97 12.12
N GLY A 903 11.53 -20.84 13.01
CA GLY A 903 10.68 -20.47 14.13
C GLY A 903 11.50 -19.74 15.20
N ASN A 904 10.93 -18.69 15.80
CA ASN A 904 11.61 -17.88 16.82
C ASN A 904 11.24 -18.24 18.27
N GLY A 905 10.36 -19.22 18.47
CA GLY A 905 9.91 -19.64 19.79
C GLY A 905 9.09 -18.60 20.58
N SER A 906 8.60 -17.56 19.91
CA SER A 906 7.85 -16.46 20.52
C SER A 906 6.39 -16.46 20.08
N ALA A 907 5.47 -15.99 20.93
CA ALA A 907 4.09 -15.73 20.54
C ALA A 907 3.97 -14.54 19.58
N ASP A 908 4.93 -13.64 19.56
CA ASP A 908 5.15 -12.70 18.48
C ASP A 908 6.14 -13.33 17.49
N GLY A 909 5.63 -14.32 16.77
CA GLY A 909 6.41 -15.27 15.99
C GLY A 909 6.93 -14.68 14.68
N THR A 910 7.54 -15.58 13.92
CA THR A 910 8.07 -15.25 12.60
C THR A 910 6.97 -14.75 11.66
N PHE A 911 7.27 -13.71 10.87
CA PHE A 911 6.48 -13.31 9.70
C PHE A 911 7.10 -13.93 8.44
N ILE A 912 6.28 -14.54 7.60
CA ILE A 912 6.70 -15.18 6.37
C ILE A 912 6.11 -14.41 5.19
N TYR A 913 6.97 -13.70 4.44
CA TYR A 913 6.58 -12.98 3.24
C TYR A 913 6.37 -13.94 2.08
N MET A 914 5.26 -13.78 1.38
CA MET A 914 4.90 -14.63 0.23
C MET A 914 4.70 -13.85 -1.06
N GLY A 915 4.50 -12.54 -1.00
CA GLY A 915 4.08 -11.74 -2.15
C GLY A 915 2.59 -11.91 -2.49
N PHE A 916 1.81 -12.53 -1.59
CA PHE A 916 0.36 -12.68 -1.74
C PHE A 916 -0.33 -12.90 -0.38
N LYS A 917 -1.63 -12.67 -0.37
CA LYS A 917 -2.53 -13.02 0.72
C LYS A 917 -2.87 -14.51 0.61
N PRO A 918 -2.55 -15.35 1.62
CA PRO A 918 -2.75 -16.79 1.53
C PRO A 918 -4.22 -17.18 1.61
N ALA A 919 -4.62 -18.16 0.77
CA ALA A 919 -5.86 -18.91 0.90
C ALA A 919 -5.66 -20.18 1.71
N TRP A 920 -4.52 -20.85 1.55
CA TRP A 920 -4.20 -22.15 2.16
C TRP A 920 -2.71 -22.25 2.44
N ILE A 921 -2.37 -22.82 3.60
CA ILE A 921 -0.99 -23.13 3.98
C ILE A 921 -0.90 -24.52 4.59
N MET A 922 0.23 -25.20 4.33
CA MET A 922 0.62 -26.43 5.01
C MET A 922 2.05 -26.28 5.53
N LEU A 923 2.29 -26.64 6.79
CA LEU A 923 3.55 -26.45 7.51
C LEU A 923 4.06 -27.76 8.04
N LYS A 924 5.42 -27.96 8.01
CA LYS A 924 6.06 -29.13 8.59
C LYS A 924 7.46 -28.79 9.12
N SER A 925 7.75 -29.15 10.36
CA SER A 925 9.13 -29.11 10.85
C SER A 925 10.01 -30.09 10.10
N MET A 926 11.21 -29.63 9.68
CA MET A 926 12.20 -30.43 8.99
C MET A 926 13.20 -31.12 9.94
N ASP A 927 13.40 -30.58 11.14
CA ASP A 927 14.44 -31.00 12.09
C ASP A 927 13.90 -31.37 13.48
N THR A 928 12.57 -31.46 13.64
CA THR A 928 11.94 -31.87 14.90
C THR A 928 11.01 -33.05 14.66
N SER A 929 11.34 -34.19 15.24
CA SER A 929 10.45 -35.37 15.28
C SER A 929 9.20 -35.08 16.10
N TYR A 930 8.10 -35.76 15.79
CA TYR A 930 6.77 -35.58 16.40
C TYR A 930 6.09 -34.27 16.07
N SER A 931 6.56 -33.54 15.05
CA SER A 931 5.88 -32.38 14.50
C SER A 931 4.86 -32.79 13.44
N SER A 932 3.63 -32.35 13.56
CA SER A 932 2.55 -32.65 12.63
C SER A 932 2.64 -31.81 11.34
N TRP A 933 2.03 -32.29 10.25
CA TRP A 933 1.73 -31.52 9.06
C TRP A 933 0.49 -30.66 9.29
N LEU A 934 0.69 -29.46 9.78
CA LEU A 934 -0.40 -28.52 10.03
C LEU A 934 -0.98 -28.01 8.72
N VAL A 935 -2.30 -28.07 8.55
CA VAL A 935 -3.03 -27.56 7.37
C VAL A 935 -4.09 -26.58 7.85
N THR A 936 -4.15 -25.44 7.17
CA THR A 936 -5.15 -24.42 7.46
C THR A 936 -5.47 -23.58 6.22
N ASP A 937 -6.61 -22.90 6.24
CA ASP A 937 -7.07 -22.06 5.13
C ASP A 937 -7.93 -20.86 5.58
N ASN A 938 -8.17 -19.94 4.66
CA ASN A 938 -8.92 -18.70 4.89
C ASN A 938 -10.44 -18.90 5.08
N LYS A 939 -10.97 -20.07 4.74
CA LYS A 939 -12.40 -20.41 4.93
C LYS A 939 -12.63 -21.04 6.30
N LEU A 940 -11.66 -21.82 6.78
CA LEU A 940 -11.64 -22.31 8.17
C LEU A 940 -11.42 -21.14 9.14
N ASN A 941 -10.59 -20.17 8.73
CA ASN A 941 -10.25 -18.99 9.51
C ASN A 941 -10.58 -17.72 8.71
N PRO A 942 -11.85 -17.32 8.65
CA PRO A 942 -12.26 -16.17 7.87
C PRO A 942 -11.77 -14.83 8.44
N THR A 943 -11.37 -14.81 9.69
CA THR A 943 -10.83 -13.65 10.41
C THR A 943 -9.56 -14.03 11.16
N ASN A 944 -8.65 -13.08 11.35
CA ASN A 944 -7.57 -13.23 12.30
C ASN A 944 -8.17 -13.05 13.71
N ASP A 945 -8.25 -14.08 14.48
CA ASP A 945 -8.83 -14.07 15.83
C ASP A 945 -7.80 -14.44 16.92
N GLY A 946 -6.58 -14.74 16.50
CA GLY A 946 -5.46 -15.11 17.38
C GLY A 946 -5.48 -16.58 17.79
N ALA A 947 -6.46 -17.36 17.37
CA ALA A 947 -6.67 -18.72 17.80
C ALA A 947 -6.34 -19.74 16.71
N GLY A 948 -6.89 -19.65 15.54
CA GLY A 948 -6.67 -20.55 14.41
C GLY A 948 -7.32 -21.94 14.52
N THR A 949 -8.08 -22.31 13.51
CA THR A 949 -8.63 -23.66 13.31
C THR A 949 -7.73 -24.44 12.38
N ASN A 950 -7.31 -25.64 12.79
CA ASN A 950 -6.33 -26.42 12.07
C ASN A 950 -6.77 -27.86 11.86
N LEU A 951 -6.23 -28.47 10.81
CA LEU A 951 -6.27 -29.89 10.49
C LEU A 951 -4.84 -30.39 10.32
N TRP A 952 -4.64 -31.69 10.32
CA TRP A 952 -3.33 -32.34 10.16
C TRP A 952 -3.38 -33.36 9.03
N ALA A 953 -2.46 -33.25 8.07
CA ALA A 953 -2.46 -34.10 6.88
C ALA A 953 -2.22 -35.58 7.21
N GLU A 954 -1.49 -35.87 8.28
CA GLU A 954 -1.14 -37.22 8.72
C GLU A 954 -2.12 -37.81 9.75
N ASP A 955 -3.16 -37.06 10.16
CA ASP A 955 -4.06 -37.50 11.22
C ASP A 955 -5.52 -37.40 10.78
N SER A 956 -6.32 -38.40 11.19
CA SER A 956 -7.75 -38.46 10.92
C SER A 956 -8.61 -37.62 11.86
N SER A 957 -8.05 -37.00 12.90
CA SER A 957 -8.77 -36.23 13.91
C SER A 957 -9.64 -35.11 13.33
N ALA A 958 -10.68 -34.73 14.05
CA ALA A 958 -11.51 -33.57 13.75
C ALA A 958 -10.69 -32.28 13.79
N GLU A 959 -11.20 -31.20 13.18
CA GLU A 959 -10.59 -29.90 13.30
C GLU A 959 -10.42 -29.48 14.76
N ASN A 960 -9.30 -28.82 15.05
CA ASN A 960 -9.04 -28.28 16.36
C ASN A 960 -9.07 -26.76 16.34
N PRO A 961 -10.15 -26.14 16.83
CA PRO A 961 -10.18 -24.69 17.02
C PRO A 961 -9.29 -24.30 18.19
N ASN A 962 -8.70 -23.14 18.15
CA ASN A 962 -7.89 -22.53 19.22
C ASN A 962 -6.57 -23.27 19.55
N SER A 963 -6.00 -24.01 18.61
CA SER A 963 -4.80 -24.77 18.91
C SER A 963 -3.50 -24.05 18.58
N TYR A 964 -3.45 -23.26 17.51
CA TYR A 964 -2.25 -22.61 17.03
C TYR A 964 -2.58 -21.26 16.39
N GLY A 965 -2.09 -20.16 17.01
CA GLY A 965 -2.32 -18.80 16.52
C GLY A 965 -1.44 -18.44 15.31
N TYR A 966 -2.06 -17.86 14.31
CA TYR A 966 -1.40 -17.21 13.18
C TYR A 966 -2.33 -16.13 12.62
N ASP A 967 -1.73 -15.15 11.95
CA ASP A 967 -2.47 -14.15 11.17
C ASP A 967 -2.17 -14.37 9.70
N PHE A 968 -3.20 -14.45 8.85
CA PHE A 968 -3.06 -14.25 7.42
C PHE A 968 -3.05 -12.75 7.15
N LEU A 969 -2.09 -12.28 6.36
CA LEU A 969 -1.89 -10.87 6.04
C LEU A 969 -1.92 -10.69 4.52
N SER A 970 -2.02 -9.45 4.07
CA SER A 970 -2.11 -9.12 2.64
C SER A 970 -0.90 -9.57 1.81
N ASN A 971 0.26 -9.79 2.45
CA ASN A 971 1.53 -10.13 1.82
C ASN A 971 2.18 -11.42 2.35
N GLY A 972 1.48 -12.17 3.22
CA GLY A 972 2.02 -13.39 3.81
C GLY A 972 1.26 -13.84 5.06
N PHE A 973 1.93 -14.52 5.98
CA PHE A 973 1.36 -14.90 7.27
C PHE A 973 2.34 -14.68 8.42
N LYS A 974 1.81 -14.46 9.61
CA LYS A 974 2.58 -14.29 10.84
C LYS A 974 2.16 -15.29 11.88
N LEU A 975 3.13 -15.92 12.51
CA LEU A 975 2.90 -16.88 13.58
C LEU A 975 2.59 -16.16 14.91
N ARG A 976 1.66 -16.72 15.70
CA ARG A 976 1.17 -16.14 16.94
C ARG A 976 1.19 -17.12 18.11
N ALA A 977 1.92 -18.22 17.98
CA ALA A 977 2.05 -19.23 19.01
C ALA A 977 3.48 -19.76 19.08
N THR A 978 3.82 -20.44 20.17
CA THR A 978 5.14 -21.02 20.45
C THR A 978 5.19 -22.54 20.22
N SER A 979 4.20 -23.10 19.54
CA SER A 979 4.06 -24.55 19.36
C SER A 979 5.20 -25.17 18.55
N SER A 980 5.59 -26.38 18.90
CA SER A 980 6.55 -27.20 18.16
C SER A 980 6.10 -27.54 16.73
N ASN A 981 4.81 -27.45 16.45
CA ASN A 981 4.25 -27.72 15.12
C ASN A 981 4.33 -26.53 14.16
N LEU A 982 4.71 -25.33 14.64
CA LEU A 982 4.76 -24.15 13.76
C LEU A 982 5.81 -23.09 14.13
N ASN A 983 6.26 -22.97 15.39
CA ASN A 983 7.09 -21.83 15.78
C ASN A 983 8.02 -22.07 16.99
N ASN A 984 8.48 -23.30 17.22
CA ASN A 984 9.66 -23.50 18.06
C ASN A 984 10.93 -23.05 17.33
N THR A 985 12.11 -23.13 17.97
CA THR A 985 13.40 -22.76 17.35
C THR A 985 13.88 -23.80 16.33
N SER A 986 13.00 -24.27 15.45
CA SER A 986 13.23 -25.27 14.41
C SER A 986 13.03 -24.65 13.01
N LYS A 987 13.43 -25.42 12.00
CA LYS A 987 13.25 -25.07 10.61
C LYS A 987 12.01 -25.76 10.06
N PHE A 988 11.23 -25.01 9.30
CA PHE A 988 9.96 -25.47 8.77
C PHE A 988 9.90 -25.32 7.26
N LEU A 989 9.40 -26.37 6.59
CA LEU A 989 8.90 -26.30 5.24
C LEU A 989 7.48 -25.69 5.26
N TYR A 990 7.17 -24.79 4.32
CA TYR A 990 5.82 -24.37 4.05
C TYR A 990 5.44 -24.51 2.59
N ILE A 991 4.16 -24.78 2.36
CA ILE A 991 3.52 -24.84 1.05
C ILE A 991 2.30 -23.94 1.15
N ALA A 992 2.16 -23.00 0.22
CA ALA A 992 1.08 -22.02 0.27
C ALA A 992 0.47 -21.75 -1.10
N PHE A 993 -0.84 -21.50 -1.11
CA PHE A 993 -1.60 -21.02 -2.28
C PHE A 993 -2.34 -19.73 -1.94
N ALA A 994 -2.39 -18.81 -2.90
CA ALA A 994 -2.90 -17.47 -2.73
C ALA A 994 -4.42 -17.36 -2.78
N GLU A 995 -4.97 -16.45 -1.99
CA GLU A 995 -6.28 -15.86 -2.20
C GLU A 995 -6.19 -14.74 -3.25
N GLN A 996 -5.22 -13.85 -3.08
CA GLN A 996 -4.99 -12.66 -3.90
C GLN A 996 -3.51 -12.33 -3.95
N PRO A 997 -2.94 -11.92 -5.10
CA PRO A 997 -1.59 -11.37 -5.17
C PRO A 997 -1.51 -10.10 -4.31
N PHE A 998 -0.36 -9.81 -3.71
CA PHE A 998 -0.20 -8.64 -2.85
C PHE A 998 -0.58 -7.33 -3.55
N LYS A 999 -0.21 -7.15 -4.81
CA LYS A 999 -0.58 -5.99 -5.63
C LYS A 999 -2.09 -5.70 -5.60
N TYR A 1000 -2.92 -6.72 -5.48
CA TYR A 1000 -4.38 -6.69 -5.53
C TYR A 1000 -5.00 -7.33 -4.29
N SER A 1001 -4.47 -7.05 -3.11
CA SER A 1001 -5.00 -7.53 -1.85
C SER A 1001 -5.43 -6.37 -0.95
N ASN A 1002 -6.32 -6.65 0.00
CA ASN A 1002 -6.66 -5.74 1.08
C ASN A 1002 -6.05 -6.26 2.38
N ALA A 1003 -5.81 -5.34 3.32
CA ALA A 1003 -5.47 -5.70 4.69
C ALA A 1003 -6.55 -6.60 5.32
N ARG A 1004 -6.10 -7.54 6.19
CA ARG A 1004 -6.98 -8.56 6.81
C ARG A 1004 -6.97 -8.51 8.34
#